data_bb91e45a93942ba22aedf7b794746c5c
#
_entry.id   bb91e45a93942ba22aedf7b794746c5c
#
_cell.length_a   1.000
_cell.length_b   1.000
_cell.length_c   1.000
_cell.angle_alpha   90.00
_cell.angle_beta   90.00
_cell.angle_gamma   90.00
#
_symmetry.space_group_name_H-M   'P 1'
#
loop_
_entity.id
_entity.type
_entity.pdbx_description
1 polymer ?
#
loop_
_entity_poly.entity_id
_entity_poly.type
_entity_poly.pdbx_seq_one_letter_code
_entity_poly.pdbx_strand_id
1 'polypeptide(L)'
;MSKKPDGPSFFEKLATAIVDRRNLIFFLYLCAMIFCAISSGWVQVCNDLTDYLPASTETRRGLTIMDDELTTYGTARIMVTNTTYDICADLADQIERIDGVTSATFGEDTVKTDADTTGNDDEDALETPEDIAEYFKGSDGLINVTFAGEEDDQVSLDAMNEIKEVLAPYDVYIDSSVGDSQADTLAGEMNIIFAIAIVIIVLVLTLTSHSFAEVPVLLVTFGAAALLNKGTNFLLGEISFISNSVAVVLQLALAIDYAIILLHRFLEDRQHTDNDRSACISALAAAIPAIASSSLTTVSGLAAMMFMQFRIGFDLGLVLIKAICFSLISVFTLMPGLLILASKAMEKTQHRNFIPSIDAWGRFVVKARYISVPIFAVLLILGFWMSQKCPYVYGYTLLDTSRQSESQIAEDRVNDVFGQQNVAALLVPKGDYAKEKAILDQLKTYDEIDTAMGLANIEAKDGYTLTDELKPRQFSELIDMDYEVVCLLYSAYAADHEDYGRIVGGIEDYAVSLMDMFLFVYDEEQAGYFTLDDDVKQDLEDMHQQLTDAQAQMLGENYSRMVLKLNLPEEGDETFNFLQTVHKITGQYYDSDDIYLVGNSTSDYDLSTSFAHDNVMISVLSVVFVILVLLFTFQSVGLPVLLIMVIQGSIFFNFSFPGLTQSPIFFLSYLIVTSIQMGANIDYAIVISTWYRDLKTTMEPRKAIVKALQLSFPTVLTSGSILAAAGFLIGKISTDGAIVGIGSCLSRGT
;
A
#
# COMPACT_ATOMS: atom_id res chain seq x y z
N MET A 1 -39.56 2.36 42.53
CA MET A 1 -39.55 3.82 42.71
C MET A 1 -38.23 4.23 43.35
N SER A 2 -37.20 4.43 42.55
CA SER A 2 -35.91 4.99 43.00
C SER A 2 -36.05 6.52 42.99
N LYS A 3 -35.79 7.19 44.13
CA LYS A 3 -35.75 8.65 44.23
C LYS A 3 -34.76 9.20 43.18
N LYS A 4 -35.27 10.05 42.26
CA LYS A 4 -34.40 10.94 41.46
C LYS A 4 -33.55 11.76 42.45
N PRO A 5 -32.23 11.84 42.28
CA PRO A 5 -31.42 12.77 43.04
C PRO A 5 -31.84 14.21 42.68
N ASP A 6 -32.04 15.05 43.71
CA ASP A 6 -32.43 16.46 43.59
C ASP A 6 -31.23 17.29 43.05
N GLY A 7 -31.02 17.26 41.73
CA GLY A 7 -30.02 18.11 41.05
C GLY A 7 -29.81 17.68 39.59
N PRO A 8 -29.39 18.60 38.69
CA PRO A 8 -29.09 18.26 37.31
C PRO A 8 -27.99 17.23 37.26
N SER A 9 -28.17 16.19 36.42
CA SER A 9 -27.17 15.11 36.21
C SER A 9 -25.86 15.69 35.67
N PHE A 10 -24.76 14.91 35.79
CA PHE A 10 -23.48 15.31 35.23
C PHE A 10 -23.58 15.66 33.72
N PHE A 11 -24.31 14.85 32.98
CA PHE A 11 -24.51 15.06 31.53
C PHE A 11 -25.39 16.29 31.24
N GLU A 12 -26.39 16.61 32.09
CA GLU A 12 -27.17 17.83 31.93
C GLU A 12 -26.35 19.09 32.19
N LYS A 13 -25.44 19.06 33.17
CA LYS A 13 -24.49 20.17 33.42
C LYS A 13 -23.53 20.37 32.24
N LEU A 14 -23.00 19.28 31.69
CA LEU A 14 -22.13 19.30 30.54
C LEU A 14 -22.87 19.85 29.30
N ALA A 15 -24.05 19.32 29.00
CA ALA A 15 -24.89 19.77 27.90
C ALA A 15 -25.26 21.27 28.03
N THR A 16 -25.60 21.73 29.25
CA THR A 16 -25.87 23.15 29.51
C THR A 16 -24.63 24.01 29.21
N ALA A 17 -23.45 23.60 29.68
CA ALA A 17 -22.21 24.35 29.45
C ALA A 17 -21.88 24.46 27.95
N ILE A 18 -22.09 23.40 27.17
CA ILE A 18 -21.88 23.38 25.74
C ILE A 18 -22.86 24.30 25.02
N VAL A 19 -24.16 24.15 25.27
CA VAL A 19 -25.21 24.92 24.60
C VAL A 19 -25.11 26.41 24.92
N ASP A 20 -24.79 26.79 26.15
CA ASP A 20 -24.65 28.19 26.55
C ASP A 20 -23.40 28.86 25.95
N ARG A 21 -22.34 28.10 25.71
CA ARG A 21 -21.10 28.63 25.13
C ARG A 21 -20.99 28.42 23.61
N ARG A 22 -22.13 28.14 22.93
CA ARG A 22 -22.13 27.82 21.48
C ARG A 22 -21.41 28.85 20.60
N ASN A 23 -21.49 30.15 20.90
CA ASN A 23 -20.84 31.21 20.15
C ASN A 23 -19.31 31.14 20.26
N LEU A 24 -18.79 30.82 21.46
CA LEU A 24 -17.36 30.56 21.67
C LEU A 24 -16.92 29.30 20.91
N ILE A 25 -17.74 28.26 20.94
CA ILE A 25 -17.47 27.01 20.21
C ILE A 25 -17.40 27.27 18.70
N PHE A 26 -18.36 28.03 18.14
CA PHE A 26 -18.31 28.41 16.72
C PHE A 26 -17.05 29.16 16.36
N PHE A 27 -16.61 30.10 17.20
CA PHE A 27 -15.37 30.84 16.99
C PHE A 27 -14.14 29.92 17.04
N LEU A 28 -14.07 29.01 18.02
CA LEU A 28 -12.98 28.04 18.14
C LEU A 28 -12.94 27.10 16.94
N TYR A 29 -14.11 26.60 16.47
CA TYR A 29 -14.14 25.76 15.25
C TYR A 29 -13.70 26.53 14.01
N LEU A 30 -14.10 27.81 13.87
CA LEU A 30 -13.65 28.62 12.73
C LEU A 30 -12.12 28.77 12.73
N CYS A 31 -11.52 29.09 13.88
CA CYS A 31 -10.06 29.18 14.00
C CYS A 31 -9.38 27.83 13.73
N ALA A 32 -9.89 26.74 14.30
CA ALA A 32 -9.36 25.40 14.10
C ALA A 32 -9.47 24.95 12.64
N MET A 33 -10.59 25.22 11.98
CA MET A 33 -10.79 24.90 10.56
C MET A 33 -9.82 25.64 9.64
N ILE A 34 -9.59 26.95 9.91
CA ILE A 34 -8.59 27.73 9.15
C ILE A 34 -7.21 27.15 9.35
N PHE A 35 -6.82 26.85 10.58
CA PHE A 35 -5.54 26.21 10.87
C PHE A 35 -5.42 24.84 10.17
N CYS A 36 -6.45 23.99 10.29
CA CYS A 36 -6.43 22.65 9.69
C CYS A 36 -6.47 22.67 8.17
N ALA A 37 -7.08 23.71 7.55
CA ALA A 37 -7.02 23.87 6.10
C ALA A 37 -5.58 24.16 5.60
N ILE A 38 -4.80 24.91 6.38
CA ILE A 38 -3.40 25.20 6.06
C ILE A 38 -2.51 23.97 6.37
N SER A 39 -2.69 23.36 7.54
CA SER A 39 -1.84 22.25 7.99
C SER A 39 -2.14 20.92 7.31
N SER A 40 -3.23 20.81 6.54
CA SER A 40 -3.57 19.59 5.80
C SER A 40 -2.56 19.19 4.72
N GLY A 41 -1.72 20.12 4.27
CA GLY A 41 -0.62 19.86 3.34
C GLY A 41 0.74 19.60 4.01
N TRP A 42 0.80 19.55 5.35
CA TRP A 42 2.07 19.34 6.07
C TRP A 42 2.37 17.87 6.38
N VAL A 43 1.43 16.99 6.14
CA VAL A 43 1.60 15.55 6.36
C VAL A 43 2.49 14.96 5.25
N GLN A 44 3.43 14.13 5.64
CA GLN A 44 4.18 13.29 4.71
C GLN A 44 3.38 12.02 4.42
N VAL A 45 3.34 11.62 3.16
CA VAL A 45 2.61 10.42 2.72
C VAL A 45 3.63 9.46 2.14
N CYS A 46 3.73 8.28 2.77
CA CYS A 46 4.53 7.19 2.25
C CYS A 46 3.75 6.42 1.19
N ASN A 47 4.36 6.23 0.04
CA ASN A 47 3.76 5.56 -1.11
C ASN A 47 4.18 4.09 -1.22
N ASP A 48 5.29 3.72 -0.58
CA ASP A 48 5.79 2.36 -0.60
C ASP A 48 5.19 1.51 0.55
N LEU A 49 4.60 0.37 0.19
CA LEU A 49 4.06 -0.59 1.16
C LEU A 49 5.15 -1.36 1.89
N THR A 50 6.32 -1.50 1.30
CA THR A 50 7.45 -2.24 1.90
C THR A 50 7.98 -1.56 3.15
N ASP A 51 7.81 -0.22 3.27
CA ASP A 51 8.13 0.55 4.47
C ASP A 51 7.30 0.16 5.70
N TYR A 52 6.13 -0.42 5.46
CA TYR A 52 5.23 -0.89 6.51
C TYR A 52 5.44 -2.36 6.89
N LEU A 53 6.35 -3.08 6.21
CA LEU A 53 6.74 -4.43 6.62
C LEU A 53 7.28 -4.42 8.05
N PRO A 54 7.07 -5.50 8.82
CA PRO A 54 7.67 -5.61 10.15
C PRO A 54 9.21 -5.48 10.06
N ALA A 55 9.80 -4.71 10.94
CA ALA A 55 11.26 -4.52 10.98
C ALA A 55 12.06 -5.84 11.22
N SER A 56 11.37 -6.91 11.58
CA SER A 56 11.95 -8.24 11.76
C SER A 56 11.98 -9.08 10.49
N THR A 57 11.26 -8.66 9.42
CA THR A 57 11.26 -9.39 8.16
C THR A 57 12.58 -9.24 7.45
N GLU A 58 12.90 -10.24 6.66
CA GLU A 58 14.12 -10.29 5.89
C GLU A 58 14.15 -9.20 4.83
N THR A 59 13.09 -9.07 4.06
CA THR A 59 12.96 -8.05 3.02
C THR A 59 13.18 -6.65 3.59
N ARG A 60 12.58 -6.31 4.74
CA ARG A 60 12.75 -4.97 5.34
C ARG A 60 14.19 -4.70 5.79
N ARG A 61 14.88 -5.71 6.33
CA ARG A 61 16.29 -5.59 6.69
C ARG A 61 17.18 -5.45 5.47
N GLY A 62 16.92 -6.25 4.44
CA GLY A 62 17.67 -6.19 3.20
C GLY A 62 17.49 -4.88 2.46
N LEU A 63 16.26 -4.33 2.38
CA LEU A 63 16.00 -2.99 1.84
C LEU A 63 16.80 -1.92 2.59
N THR A 64 16.80 -1.95 3.93
CA THR A 64 17.58 -1.00 4.72
C THR A 64 19.08 -1.08 4.41
N ILE A 65 19.63 -2.29 4.20
CA ILE A 65 21.03 -2.47 3.81
C ILE A 65 21.26 -1.91 2.39
N MET A 66 20.32 -2.14 1.46
CA MET A 66 20.41 -1.59 0.11
C MET A 66 20.41 -0.06 0.11
N ASP A 67 19.51 0.55 0.87
CA ASP A 67 19.41 2.01 0.99
C ASP A 67 20.64 2.66 1.66
N ASP A 68 21.22 1.96 2.65
CA ASP A 68 22.37 2.49 3.40
C ASP A 68 23.72 2.28 2.71
N GLU A 69 23.89 1.17 1.95
CA GLU A 69 25.21 0.73 1.47
C GLU A 69 25.32 0.66 -0.06
N LEU A 70 24.22 0.60 -0.81
CA LEU A 70 24.23 0.35 -2.26
C LEU A 70 23.46 1.43 -2.99
N THR A 71 23.84 1.70 -4.23
CA THR A 71 23.07 2.58 -5.11
C THR A 71 22.08 1.74 -5.91
N THR A 72 20.79 2.12 -5.91
CA THR A 72 19.77 1.49 -6.74
C THR A 72 19.26 2.50 -7.74
N TYR A 73 19.80 2.43 -8.96
CA TYR A 73 19.42 3.35 -10.03
C TYR A 73 17.98 3.11 -10.49
N GLY A 74 17.30 4.19 -10.84
CA GLY A 74 16.00 4.13 -11.50
C GLY A 74 16.10 3.40 -12.84
N THR A 75 15.06 2.65 -13.21
CA THR A 75 14.99 1.92 -14.48
C THR A 75 13.67 2.15 -15.18
N ALA A 76 13.65 1.98 -16.51
CA ALA A 76 12.43 1.98 -17.30
C ALA A 76 12.50 0.92 -18.41
N ARG A 77 11.37 0.27 -18.65
CA ARG A 77 11.12 -0.61 -19.80
C ARG A 77 10.19 0.12 -20.77
N ILE A 78 10.68 0.52 -21.91
CA ILE A 78 9.95 1.31 -22.88
C ILE A 78 9.61 0.44 -24.08
N MET A 79 8.34 0.11 -24.24
CA MET A 79 7.87 -0.60 -25.43
C MET A 79 7.38 0.40 -26.48
N VAL A 80 7.99 0.38 -27.65
CA VAL A 80 7.59 1.16 -28.82
C VAL A 80 6.82 0.25 -29.77
N THR A 81 5.57 0.60 -30.09
CA THR A 81 4.69 -0.23 -30.91
C THR A 81 4.59 0.26 -32.35
N ASN A 82 4.23 -0.64 -33.26
CA ASN A 82 4.11 -0.33 -34.69
C ASN A 82 5.37 0.30 -35.31
N THR A 83 6.52 -0.20 -34.92
CA THR A 83 7.84 0.32 -35.28
C THR A 83 8.68 -0.71 -36.05
N THR A 84 9.87 -0.31 -36.46
CA THR A 84 10.89 -1.20 -37.05
C THR A 84 12.09 -1.28 -36.13
N TYR A 85 12.90 -2.31 -36.30
CA TYR A 85 14.15 -2.51 -35.55
C TYR A 85 15.05 -1.27 -35.59
N ASP A 86 15.32 -0.72 -36.80
CA ASP A 86 16.19 0.42 -37.01
C ASP A 86 15.69 1.68 -36.24
N ILE A 87 14.36 1.88 -36.17
CA ILE A 87 13.78 3.02 -35.44
C ILE A 87 13.98 2.83 -33.92
N CYS A 88 13.84 1.60 -33.42
CA CYS A 88 14.08 1.35 -31.99
C CYS A 88 15.56 1.56 -31.63
N ALA A 89 16.47 1.09 -32.47
CA ALA A 89 17.91 1.32 -32.28
C ALA A 89 18.25 2.81 -32.29
N ASP A 90 17.73 3.57 -33.27
CA ASP A 90 17.91 5.02 -33.32
C ASP A 90 17.31 5.75 -32.11
N LEU A 91 16.19 5.26 -31.56
CA LEU A 91 15.56 5.82 -30.36
C LEU A 91 16.37 5.51 -29.11
N ALA A 92 16.92 4.30 -28.98
CA ALA A 92 17.79 3.94 -27.87
C ALA A 92 19.04 4.85 -27.86
N ASP A 93 19.69 5.04 -29.03
CA ASP A 93 20.81 5.96 -29.18
C ASP A 93 20.46 7.43 -28.85
N GLN A 94 19.23 7.86 -29.10
CA GLN A 94 18.77 9.21 -28.75
C GLN A 94 18.51 9.35 -27.25
N ILE A 95 17.93 8.33 -26.63
CA ILE A 95 17.62 8.27 -25.20
C ILE A 95 18.93 8.24 -24.39
N GLU A 96 19.92 7.45 -24.82
CA GLU A 96 21.21 7.35 -24.14
C GLU A 96 21.97 8.68 -24.06
N ARG A 97 21.73 9.59 -25.00
CA ARG A 97 22.34 10.94 -25.01
C ARG A 97 21.66 11.96 -24.12
N ILE A 98 20.55 11.59 -23.46
CA ILE A 98 19.84 12.47 -22.55
C ILE A 98 20.63 12.58 -21.24
N ASP A 99 20.80 13.80 -20.76
CA ASP A 99 21.46 14.04 -19.47
C ASP A 99 20.65 13.38 -18.33
N GLY A 100 21.32 12.55 -17.54
CA GLY A 100 20.65 11.76 -16.49
C GLY A 100 20.25 10.33 -16.92
N VAL A 101 20.59 9.88 -18.14
CA VAL A 101 20.53 8.48 -18.59
C VAL A 101 21.93 7.90 -18.56
N THR A 102 22.13 6.77 -17.89
CA THR A 102 23.39 6.04 -17.86
C THR A 102 23.50 5.06 -19.02
N SER A 103 22.40 4.39 -19.36
CA SER A 103 22.35 3.48 -20.52
C SER A 103 20.93 3.37 -21.05
N ALA A 104 20.80 3.16 -22.36
CA ALA A 104 19.56 2.83 -23.03
C ALA A 104 19.81 1.68 -24.01
N THR A 105 19.52 0.45 -23.58
CA THR A 105 19.86 -0.76 -24.33
C THR A 105 18.68 -1.25 -25.17
N PHE A 106 18.99 -1.54 -26.45
CA PHE A 106 18.10 -2.19 -27.39
C PHE A 106 18.87 -3.30 -28.08
N GLY A 107 18.74 -4.53 -27.60
CA GLY A 107 19.55 -5.66 -27.99
C GLY A 107 20.75 -5.91 -27.06
N GLU A 108 21.52 -6.97 -27.31
CA GLU A 108 22.78 -7.18 -26.62
C GLU A 108 23.85 -6.21 -27.14
N ASP A 109 24.48 -5.46 -26.24
CA ASP A 109 25.56 -4.50 -26.55
C ASP A 109 26.83 -5.18 -27.10
N THR A 110 26.88 -6.49 -27.11
CA THR A 110 28.04 -7.29 -27.57
C THR A 110 28.33 -7.18 -29.07
N VAL A 111 27.45 -6.63 -29.88
CA VAL A 111 27.61 -6.54 -31.34
C VAL A 111 28.32 -5.26 -31.78
N LYS A 112 28.41 -4.21 -30.97
CA LYS A 112 29.02 -2.92 -31.36
C LYS A 112 30.55 -2.88 -31.23
N THR A 113 31.19 -3.77 -30.46
CA THR A 113 32.62 -3.68 -30.15
C THR A 113 33.56 -4.36 -31.18
N ASP A 114 33.05 -5.25 -32.01
CA ASP A 114 33.91 -6.00 -32.98
C ASP A 114 33.87 -5.45 -34.42
N ALA A 115 32.95 -4.56 -34.76
CA ALA A 115 32.83 -4.09 -36.16
C ALA A 115 33.83 -3.01 -36.56
N ASP A 116 34.51 -2.32 -35.62
CA ASP A 116 35.39 -1.18 -35.93
C ASP A 116 36.90 -1.50 -35.87
N THR A 117 37.33 -2.69 -35.44
CA THR A 117 38.76 -2.99 -35.25
C THR A 117 39.38 -3.98 -36.18
N THR A 118 38.63 -4.73 -37.00
CA THR A 118 39.23 -5.60 -38.01
C THR A 118 38.51 -5.53 -39.34
N GLY A 119 39.12 -4.89 -40.31
CA GLY A 119 38.65 -4.84 -41.69
C GLY A 119 38.68 -6.22 -42.35
N ASN A 120 37.83 -7.11 -41.93
CA ASN A 120 37.46 -8.33 -42.59
C ASN A 120 35.94 -8.38 -42.69
N ASP A 121 35.46 -8.31 -43.94
CA ASP A 121 34.08 -8.48 -44.35
C ASP A 121 33.59 -9.90 -44.04
N ASP A 122 33.26 -10.22 -42.80
CA ASP A 122 32.42 -11.35 -42.45
C ASP A 122 31.01 -10.84 -42.19
N GLU A 123 30.22 -10.81 -43.28
CA GLU A 123 28.79 -10.45 -43.35
C GLU A 123 27.86 -11.46 -42.63
N ASP A 124 28.31 -12.28 -41.69
CA ASP A 124 27.54 -13.44 -41.20
C ASP A 124 27.36 -13.54 -39.69
N ALA A 125 27.44 -12.45 -38.93
CA ALA A 125 26.88 -12.44 -37.59
C ALA A 125 25.46 -11.78 -37.63
N LEU A 126 24.55 -12.33 -38.42
CA LEU A 126 23.13 -12.07 -38.26
C LEU A 126 22.68 -12.71 -36.95
N GLU A 127 22.27 -11.87 -36.02
CA GLU A 127 21.58 -12.28 -34.79
C GLU A 127 20.55 -13.37 -35.15
N THR A 128 20.52 -14.44 -34.39
CA THR A 128 19.48 -15.47 -34.63
C THR A 128 18.10 -14.90 -34.31
N PRO A 129 17.04 -15.36 -34.96
CA PRO A 129 15.68 -14.89 -34.64
C PRO A 129 15.26 -15.09 -33.16
N GLU A 130 15.98 -15.93 -32.44
CA GLU A 130 15.77 -16.20 -30.99
C GLU A 130 16.38 -15.09 -30.14
N ASP A 131 17.55 -14.57 -30.48
CA ASP A 131 18.22 -13.49 -29.76
C ASP A 131 17.46 -12.17 -29.91
N ILE A 132 16.93 -11.90 -31.11
CA ILE A 132 16.10 -10.74 -31.39
C ILE A 132 14.77 -10.79 -30.63
N ALA A 133 14.24 -11.99 -30.33
CA ALA A 133 12.91 -12.14 -29.71
C ALA A 133 12.85 -11.67 -28.25
N GLU A 134 13.95 -11.39 -27.58
CA GLU A 134 13.96 -10.82 -26.24
C GLU A 134 13.58 -9.33 -26.23
N TYR A 135 13.95 -8.58 -27.26
CA TYR A 135 13.76 -7.13 -27.31
C TYR A 135 12.97 -6.63 -28.54
N PHE A 136 12.72 -7.48 -29.53
CA PHE A 136 11.90 -7.13 -30.71
C PHE A 136 10.97 -8.26 -31.13
N LYS A 137 9.65 -8.06 -30.98
CA LYS A 137 8.62 -9.05 -31.33
C LYS A 137 7.59 -8.48 -32.28
N GLY A 138 7.57 -8.97 -33.49
CA GLY A 138 6.60 -8.57 -34.52
C GLY A 138 6.86 -7.16 -35.04
N SER A 139 6.24 -6.16 -34.45
CA SER A 139 6.44 -4.72 -34.72
C SER A 139 6.60 -3.91 -33.45
N ASP A 140 6.91 -4.57 -32.34
CA ASP A 140 7.03 -3.97 -31.02
C ASP A 140 8.48 -4.17 -30.53
N GLY A 141 9.16 -3.06 -30.18
CA GLY A 141 10.51 -3.07 -29.66
C GLY A 141 10.56 -2.67 -28.22
N LEU A 142 11.46 -3.27 -27.42
CA LEU A 142 11.66 -2.99 -25.99
C LEU A 142 13.02 -2.33 -25.78
N ILE A 143 13.03 -1.11 -25.27
CA ILE A 143 14.24 -0.38 -24.87
C ILE A 143 14.29 -0.40 -23.32
N ASN A 144 15.39 -0.89 -22.77
CA ASN A 144 15.64 -0.85 -21.33
C ASN A 144 16.52 0.38 -21.02
N VAL A 145 16.09 1.21 -20.08
CA VAL A 145 16.78 2.43 -19.70
C VAL A 145 17.18 2.36 -18.23
N THR A 146 18.43 2.74 -17.94
CA THR A 146 18.94 2.93 -16.59
C THR A 146 19.29 4.40 -16.41
N PHE A 147 18.78 5.01 -15.34
CA PHE A 147 19.03 6.42 -15.02
C PHE A 147 20.30 6.59 -14.20
N ALA A 148 20.82 7.83 -14.16
CA ALA A 148 22.02 8.16 -13.38
C ALA A 148 21.76 8.40 -11.89
N GLY A 149 20.50 8.45 -11.47
CA GLY A 149 20.06 8.61 -10.09
C GLY A 149 19.02 7.56 -9.70
N GLU A 150 18.60 7.61 -8.45
CA GLU A 150 17.49 6.78 -7.93
C GLU A 150 16.14 7.22 -8.53
N GLU A 151 15.09 6.45 -8.28
CA GLU A 151 13.77 6.67 -8.90
C GLU A 151 13.13 8.04 -8.57
N ASP A 152 13.39 8.56 -7.38
CA ASP A 152 12.85 9.85 -6.89
C ASP A 152 13.82 11.03 -7.09
N ASP A 153 15.03 10.78 -7.59
CA ASP A 153 16.02 11.82 -7.84
C ASP A 153 15.59 12.76 -8.94
N GLN A 154 15.88 14.06 -8.76
CA GLN A 154 15.52 15.09 -9.73
C GLN A 154 16.17 14.84 -11.11
N VAL A 155 17.36 14.25 -11.13
CA VAL A 155 18.08 13.90 -12.38
C VAL A 155 17.30 12.84 -13.15
N SER A 156 16.81 11.78 -12.48
CA SER A 156 16.01 10.73 -13.10
C SER A 156 14.66 11.25 -13.57
N LEU A 157 14.00 12.11 -12.77
CA LEU A 157 12.73 12.73 -13.11
C LEU A 157 12.84 13.68 -14.33
N ASP A 158 13.89 14.47 -14.39
CA ASP A 158 14.14 15.39 -15.52
C ASP A 158 14.44 14.59 -16.79
N ALA A 159 15.29 13.54 -16.71
CA ALA A 159 15.58 12.64 -17.81
C ALA A 159 14.32 11.92 -18.32
N MET A 160 13.47 11.39 -17.42
CA MET A 160 12.20 10.77 -17.82
C MET A 160 11.27 11.74 -18.56
N ASN A 161 11.23 13.00 -18.14
CA ASN A 161 10.44 14.01 -18.84
C ASN A 161 10.98 14.27 -20.26
N GLU A 162 12.29 14.33 -20.43
CA GLU A 162 12.91 14.51 -21.76
C GLU A 162 12.70 13.26 -22.64
N ILE A 163 12.80 12.05 -22.07
CA ILE A 163 12.45 10.80 -22.76
C ILE A 163 11.00 10.85 -23.28
N LYS A 164 10.05 11.27 -22.45
CA LYS A 164 8.64 11.42 -22.86
C LYS A 164 8.45 12.45 -24.00
N GLU A 165 9.26 13.51 -24.04
CA GLU A 165 9.23 14.48 -25.14
C GLU A 165 9.78 13.86 -26.44
N VAL A 166 10.89 13.12 -26.39
CA VAL A 166 11.48 12.40 -27.53
C VAL A 166 10.50 11.36 -28.09
N LEU A 167 9.81 10.65 -27.21
CA LEU A 167 8.87 9.58 -27.56
C LEU A 167 7.47 10.07 -27.94
N ALA A 168 7.15 11.35 -27.76
CA ALA A 168 5.81 11.89 -28.02
C ALA A 168 5.24 11.64 -29.44
N PRO A 169 6.06 11.50 -30.53
CA PRO A 169 5.55 11.15 -31.86
C PRO A 169 5.20 9.68 -32.05
N TYR A 170 5.59 8.81 -31.14
CA TYR A 170 5.46 7.36 -31.23
C TYR A 170 4.34 6.80 -30.33
N ASP A 171 3.87 5.61 -30.62
CA ASP A 171 2.92 4.88 -29.78
C ASP A 171 3.71 4.02 -28.81
N VAL A 172 3.80 4.47 -27.54
CA VAL A 172 4.70 3.91 -26.54
C VAL A 172 4.00 3.55 -25.25
N TYR A 173 4.54 2.54 -24.58
CA TYR A 173 4.17 2.13 -23.24
C TYR A 173 5.43 2.14 -22.37
N ILE A 174 5.43 2.96 -21.32
CA ILE A 174 6.56 3.16 -20.41
C ILE A 174 6.23 2.50 -19.07
N ASP A 175 6.90 1.40 -18.78
CA ASP A 175 6.86 0.69 -17.51
C ASP A 175 8.07 1.11 -16.66
N SER A 176 7.84 1.95 -15.65
CA SER A 176 8.91 2.51 -14.81
C SER A 176 8.33 3.04 -13.51
N SER A 177 9.09 2.91 -12.41
CA SER A 177 8.81 3.60 -11.15
C SER A 177 9.21 5.09 -11.20
N VAL A 178 10.18 5.46 -12.05
CA VAL A 178 10.66 6.84 -12.19
C VAL A 178 9.57 7.75 -12.74
N GLY A 179 9.17 8.74 -11.92
CA GLY A 179 8.15 9.73 -12.30
C GLY A 179 6.73 9.15 -12.38
N ASP A 180 6.50 7.94 -11.90
CA ASP A 180 5.14 7.41 -11.71
C ASP A 180 4.54 7.95 -10.42
N SER A 181 3.68 8.92 -10.58
CA SER A 181 2.98 9.55 -9.47
C SER A 181 1.67 8.80 -9.17
N GLN A 182 1.77 7.53 -8.75
CA GLN A 182 0.60 6.77 -8.24
C GLN A 182 -0.14 7.57 -7.18
N ALA A 183 0.61 8.25 -6.28
CA ALA A 183 0.03 9.08 -5.24
C ALA A 183 -0.79 10.25 -5.77
N ASP A 184 -0.33 10.93 -6.82
CA ASP A 184 -1.05 12.06 -7.42
C ASP A 184 -2.28 11.58 -8.21
N THR A 185 -2.17 10.48 -8.92
CA THR A 185 -3.30 9.82 -9.60
C THR A 185 -4.36 9.42 -8.58
N LEU A 186 -3.97 8.77 -7.50
CA LEU A 186 -4.85 8.39 -6.40
C LEU A 186 -5.47 9.61 -5.70
N ALA A 187 -4.71 10.67 -5.44
CA ALA A 187 -5.21 11.90 -4.85
C ALA A 187 -6.27 12.57 -5.75
N GLY A 188 -6.05 12.55 -7.06
CA GLY A 188 -7.02 12.99 -8.06
C GLY A 188 -8.33 12.17 -8.03
N GLU A 189 -8.22 10.86 -8.03
CA GLU A 189 -9.36 9.94 -7.93
C GLU A 189 -10.13 10.10 -6.63
N MET A 190 -9.42 10.21 -5.50
CA MET A 190 -10.05 10.41 -4.20
C MET A 190 -10.84 11.71 -4.12
N ASN A 191 -10.40 12.79 -4.77
CA ASN A 191 -11.17 14.02 -4.86
C ASN A 191 -12.47 13.83 -5.63
N ILE A 192 -12.47 13.04 -6.72
CA ILE A 192 -13.66 12.70 -7.50
C ILE A 192 -14.60 11.81 -6.67
N ILE A 193 -14.08 10.76 -6.03
CA ILE A 193 -14.83 9.87 -5.14
C ILE A 193 -15.49 10.67 -4.03
N PHE A 194 -14.74 11.57 -3.39
CA PHE A 194 -15.23 12.43 -2.31
C PHE A 194 -16.37 13.35 -2.78
N ALA A 195 -16.23 13.98 -3.95
CA ALA A 195 -17.27 14.83 -4.51
C ALA A 195 -18.58 14.06 -4.81
N ILE A 196 -18.47 12.86 -5.41
CA ILE A 196 -19.61 12.00 -5.69
C ILE A 196 -20.21 11.46 -4.38
N ALA A 197 -19.39 11.08 -3.41
CA ALA A 197 -19.85 10.63 -2.09
C ALA A 197 -20.68 11.70 -1.38
N ILE A 198 -20.24 12.97 -1.40
CA ILE A 198 -21.04 14.08 -0.86
C ILE A 198 -22.42 14.19 -1.54
N VAL A 199 -22.48 14.08 -2.88
CA VAL A 199 -23.74 14.13 -3.61
C VAL A 199 -24.66 12.98 -3.18
N ILE A 200 -24.16 11.78 -3.04
CA ILE A 200 -24.92 10.61 -2.59
C ILE A 200 -25.36 10.79 -1.13
N ILE A 201 -24.49 11.26 -0.26
CA ILE A 201 -24.83 11.55 1.14
C ILE A 201 -25.96 12.58 1.20
N VAL A 202 -25.89 13.67 0.45
CA VAL A 202 -26.95 14.67 0.35
C VAL A 202 -28.25 14.05 -0.13
N LEU A 203 -28.20 13.20 -1.16
CA LEU A 203 -29.38 12.51 -1.69
C LEU A 203 -30.00 11.60 -0.64
N VAL A 204 -29.19 10.72 -0.01
CA VAL A 204 -29.68 9.78 1.02
C VAL A 204 -30.25 10.53 2.20
N LEU A 205 -29.53 11.53 2.72
CA LEU A 205 -30.00 12.35 3.84
C LEU A 205 -31.29 13.11 3.49
N THR A 206 -31.42 13.64 2.30
CA THR A 206 -32.63 14.32 1.83
C THR A 206 -33.83 13.37 1.78
N LEU A 207 -33.63 12.12 1.37
CA LEU A 207 -34.68 11.11 1.33
C LEU A 207 -35.07 10.57 2.72
N THR A 208 -34.13 10.56 3.65
CA THR A 208 -34.30 9.92 4.97
C THR A 208 -34.58 10.91 6.10
N SER A 209 -34.28 12.21 5.93
CA SER A 209 -34.56 13.28 6.88
C SER A 209 -36.05 13.65 6.91
N HIS A 210 -36.45 14.41 7.93
CA HIS A 210 -37.80 14.99 8.06
C HIS A 210 -37.90 16.41 7.51
N SER A 211 -36.74 17.06 7.32
CA SER A 211 -36.64 18.44 6.85
C SER A 211 -35.39 18.66 6.00
N PHE A 212 -35.50 19.43 4.91
CA PHE A 212 -34.36 19.81 4.10
C PHE A 212 -33.27 20.59 4.85
N ALA A 213 -33.61 21.30 5.91
CA ALA A 213 -32.65 22.07 6.71
C ALA A 213 -31.79 21.18 7.65
N GLU A 214 -32.11 19.91 7.82
CA GLU A 214 -31.31 18.96 8.59
C GLU A 214 -30.00 18.63 7.83
N VAL A 215 -30.08 18.52 6.51
CA VAL A 215 -28.94 18.12 5.66
C VAL A 215 -27.75 19.07 5.78
N PRO A 216 -27.88 20.41 5.65
CA PRO A 216 -26.77 21.34 5.88
C PRO A 216 -26.17 21.27 7.27
N VAL A 217 -26.95 21.04 8.30
CA VAL A 217 -26.45 20.89 9.69
C VAL A 217 -25.52 19.68 9.79
N LEU A 218 -25.95 18.56 9.24
CA LEU A 218 -25.15 17.33 9.22
C LEU A 218 -23.87 17.52 8.40
N LEU A 219 -23.98 18.10 7.20
CA LEU A 219 -22.81 18.31 6.31
C LEU A 219 -21.77 19.26 6.94
N VAL A 220 -22.19 20.36 7.57
CA VAL A 220 -21.27 21.26 8.25
C VAL A 220 -20.59 20.58 9.43
N THR A 221 -21.32 19.77 10.20
CA THR A 221 -20.76 19.02 11.33
C THR A 221 -19.71 18.03 10.87
N PHE A 222 -20.00 17.26 9.80
CA PHE A 222 -19.08 16.27 9.26
C PHE A 222 -17.89 16.91 8.52
N GLY A 223 -18.15 17.96 7.75
CA GLY A 223 -17.09 18.70 7.06
C GLY A 223 -16.07 19.29 8.04
N ALA A 224 -16.55 19.84 9.15
CA ALA A 224 -15.68 20.32 10.22
C ALA A 224 -14.85 19.17 10.83
N ALA A 225 -15.49 18.05 11.16
CA ALA A 225 -14.81 16.89 11.71
C ALA A 225 -13.76 16.31 10.74
N ALA A 226 -14.08 16.20 9.44
CA ALA A 226 -13.18 15.70 8.42
C ALA A 226 -11.96 16.62 8.23
N LEU A 227 -12.19 17.93 8.20
CA LEU A 227 -11.12 18.91 8.09
C LEU A 227 -10.20 18.90 9.32
N LEU A 228 -10.76 18.76 10.53
CA LEU A 228 -9.97 18.61 11.75
C LEU A 228 -9.14 17.33 11.72
N ASN A 229 -9.69 16.23 11.24
CA ASN A 229 -8.94 14.98 11.09
C ASN A 229 -7.80 15.13 10.09
N LYS A 230 -8.08 15.58 8.87
CA LYS A 230 -7.07 15.75 7.82
C LYS A 230 -5.99 16.75 8.24
N GLY A 231 -6.39 17.91 8.80
CA GLY A 231 -5.46 18.96 9.18
C GLY A 231 -4.60 18.66 10.42
N THR A 232 -4.88 17.58 11.14
CA THR A 232 -4.06 17.12 12.28
C THR A 232 -3.25 15.85 11.96
N ASN A 233 -3.28 15.35 10.73
CA ASN A 233 -2.50 14.17 10.34
C ASN A 233 -0.99 14.42 10.47
N PHE A 234 -0.50 15.63 10.23
CA PHE A 234 0.92 15.98 10.38
C PHE A 234 1.48 15.68 11.79
N LEU A 235 0.63 15.63 12.83
CA LEU A 235 1.04 15.25 14.19
C LEU A 235 1.44 13.77 14.29
N LEU A 236 1.10 12.95 13.32
CA LEU A 236 1.49 11.55 13.24
C LEU A 236 2.85 11.36 12.56
N GLY A 237 3.39 12.44 11.96
CA GLY A 237 4.60 12.43 11.15
C GLY A 237 4.27 12.01 9.73
N GLU A 238 4.42 10.75 9.44
CA GLU A 238 4.13 10.11 8.16
C GLU A 238 2.90 9.21 8.25
N ILE A 239 2.13 9.13 7.17
CA ILE A 239 0.98 8.22 7.04
C ILE A 239 1.01 7.53 5.68
N SER A 240 0.45 6.32 5.60
CA SER A 240 0.34 5.60 4.33
C SER A 240 -0.60 6.31 3.35
N PHE A 241 -0.33 6.14 2.04
CA PHE A 241 -1.22 6.62 0.99
C PHE A 241 -2.63 6.01 1.10
N ILE A 242 -2.76 4.76 1.57
CA ILE A 242 -4.05 4.10 1.82
C ILE A 242 -4.81 4.86 2.92
N SER A 243 -4.16 5.18 4.04
CA SER A 243 -4.77 5.92 5.14
C SER A 243 -5.19 7.32 4.71
N ASN A 244 -4.33 8.01 3.97
CA ASN A 244 -4.61 9.35 3.46
C ASN A 244 -5.81 9.36 2.50
N SER A 245 -5.91 8.36 1.64
CA SER A 245 -6.93 8.26 0.60
C SER A 245 -8.31 7.88 1.15
N VAL A 246 -8.41 6.82 1.97
CA VAL A 246 -9.71 6.28 2.35
C VAL A 246 -10.28 6.87 3.65
N ALA A 247 -9.43 7.44 4.52
CA ALA A 247 -9.85 7.83 5.87
C ALA A 247 -10.99 8.85 5.89
N VAL A 248 -10.99 9.86 5.02
CA VAL A 248 -12.03 10.90 4.99
C VAL A 248 -13.38 10.33 4.55
N VAL A 249 -13.39 9.47 3.54
CA VAL A 249 -14.63 8.85 3.03
C VAL A 249 -15.21 7.89 4.07
N LEU A 250 -14.35 7.08 4.69
CA LEU A 250 -14.75 6.18 5.78
C LEU A 250 -15.21 6.95 7.00
N GLN A 251 -14.56 8.05 7.37
CA GLN A 251 -15.00 8.92 8.47
C GLN A 251 -16.40 9.44 8.27
N LEU A 252 -16.71 9.95 7.07
CA LEU A 252 -18.04 10.45 6.75
C LEU A 252 -19.09 9.35 6.89
N ALA A 253 -18.79 8.16 6.37
CA ALA A 253 -19.70 7.03 6.40
C ALA A 253 -19.95 6.49 7.81
N LEU A 254 -18.89 6.40 8.65
CA LEU A 254 -18.97 5.86 10.01
C LEU A 254 -19.53 6.86 11.05
N ALA A 255 -19.35 8.16 10.84
CA ALA A 255 -19.71 9.17 11.84
C ALA A 255 -21.19 9.62 11.77
N ILE A 256 -21.87 9.33 10.67
CA ILE A 256 -23.21 9.86 10.39
C ILE A 256 -24.24 9.38 11.41
N ASP A 257 -24.12 8.18 11.93
CA ASP A 257 -25.01 7.58 12.91
C ASP A 257 -25.09 8.38 14.21
N TYR A 258 -23.95 8.86 14.68
CA TYR A 258 -23.85 9.62 15.91
C TYR A 258 -24.64 10.93 15.83
N ALA A 259 -24.55 11.60 14.70
CA ALA A 259 -25.28 12.83 14.46
C ALA A 259 -26.80 12.59 14.28
N ILE A 260 -27.20 11.53 13.59
CA ILE A 260 -28.60 11.17 13.39
C ILE A 260 -29.27 10.85 14.76
N ILE A 261 -28.56 10.14 15.65
CA ILE A 261 -29.08 9.86 17.01
C ILE A 261 -29.36 11.15 17.77
N LEU A 262 -28.44 12.11 17.77
CA LEU A 262 -28.62 13.39 18.43
C LEU A 262 -29.75 14.21 17.78
N LEU A 263 -29.80 14.23 16.44
CA LEU A 263 -30.83 14.93 15.68
C LEU A 263 -32.25 14.42 16.03
N HIS A 264 -32.45 13.10 16.00
CA HIS A 264 -33.75 12.50 16.31
C HIS A 264 -34.18 12.78 17.75
N ARG A 265 -33.25 12.70 18.71
CA ARG A 265 -33.56 13.07 20.11
C ARG A 265 -33.95 14.54 20.24
N PHE A 266 -33.23 15.43 19.52
CA PHE A 266 -33.58 16.85 19.52
C PHE A 266 -34.98 17.11 18.95
N LEU A 267 -35.33 16.47 17.85
CA LEU A 267 -36.64 16.60 17.22
C LEU A 267 -37.76 16.04 18.12
N GLU A 268 -37.51 14.93 18.82
CA GLU A 268 -38.44 14.31 19.77
C GLU A 268 -38.66 15.24 20.98
N ASP A 269 -37.60 15.71 21.64
CA ASP A 269 -37.69 16.59 22.82
C ASP A 269 -38.34 17.95 22.49
N ARG A 270 -38.12 18.43 21.26
CA ARG A 270 -38.72 19.67 20.76
C ARG A 270 -40.25 19.59 20.60
N GLN A 271 -40.79 18.41 20.29
CA GLN A 271 -42.26 18.25 20.24
C GLN A 271 -42.91 18.41 21.62
N HIS A 272 -42.15 18.27 22.69
CA HIS A 272 -42.64 18.35 24.07
C HIS A 272 -42.26 19.66 24.80
N THR A 273 -41.45 20.54 24.15
CA THR A 273 -40.93 21.76 24.78
C THR A 273 -40.84 22.89 23.75
N ASP A 274 -41.46 24.03 24.04
CA ASP A 274 -41.45 25.23 23.18
C ASP A 274 -40.10 25.97 23.13
N ASN A 275 -39.12 25.54 23.93
CA ASN A 275 -37.82 26.20 24.04
C ASN A 275 -36.71 25.32 23.41
N ASP A 276 -36.24 25.72 22.23
CA ASP A 276 -35.17 25.04 21.48
C ASP A 276 -33.92 24.78 22.33
N ARG A 277 -33.52 25.71 23.22
CA ARG A 277 -32.39 25.55 24.11
C ARG A 277 -32.61 24.41 25.11
N SER A 278 -33.78 24.34 25.73
CA SER A 278 -34.12 23.30 26.71
C SER A 278 -34.19 21.92 26.03
N ALA A 279 -34.83 21.85 24.88
CA ALA A 279 -34.90 20.63 24.07
C ALA A 279 -33.51 20.14 23.69
N CYS A 280 -32.61 21.03 23.26
CA CYS A 280 -31.25 20.67 22.89
C CYS A 280 -30.41 20.18 24.09
N ILE A 281 -30.56 20.78 25.27
CA ILE A 281 -29.86 20.32 26.49
C ILE A 281 -30.33 18.91 26.89
N SER A 282 -31.66 18.68 26.89
CA SER A 282 -32.25 17.38 27.20
C SER A 282 -31.79 16.30 26.20
N ALA A 283 -31.91 16.60 24.92
CA ALA A 283 -31.48 15.71 23.84
C ALA A 283 -30.00 15.34 23.93
N LEU A 284 -29.11 16.33 24.12
CA LEU A 284 -27.68 16.11 24.24
C LEU A 284 -27.35 15.30 25.49
N ALA A 285 -27.94 15.61 26.64
CA ALA A 285 -27.71 14.85 27.87
C ALA A 285 -28.13 13.37 27.75
N ALA A 286 -29.22 13.10 27.02
CA ALA A 286 -29.70 11.74 26.76
C ALA A 286 -28.89 11.01 25.67
N ALA A 287 -28.40 11.74 24.65
CA ALA A 287 -27.68 11.18 23.53
C ALA A 287 -26.23 10.81 23.86
N ILE A 288 -25.52 11.60 24.70
CA ILE A 288 -24.08 11.35 25.02
C ILE A 288 -23.81 9.91 25.47
N PRO A 289 -24.50 9.30 26.44
CA PRO A 289 -24.21 7.95 26.87
C PRO A 289 -24.45 6.90 25.76
N ALA A 290 -25.50 7.09 24.95
CA ALA A 290 -25.85 6.17 23.87
C ALA A 290 -24.80 6.22 22.74
N ILE A 291 -24.43 7.42 22.31
CA ILE A 291 -23.42 7.65 21.27
C ILE A 291 -22.04 7.18 21.75
N ALA A 292 -21.65 7.52 23.00
CA ALA A 292 -20.37 7.10 23.55
C ALA A 292 -20.24 5.57 23.64
N SER A 293 -21.31 4.87 23.95
CA SER A 293 -21.35 3.40 23.98
C SER A 293 -21.18 2.80 22.58
N SER A 294 -21.87 3.34 21.57
CA SER A 294 -21.77 2.91 20.19
C SER A 294 -20.37 3.20 19.62
N SER A 295 -19.89 4.44 19.77
CA SER A 295 -18.57 4.80 19.26
C SER A 295 -17.43 4.01 19.89
N LEU A 296 -17.56 3.57 21.14
CA LEU A 296 -16.56 2.75 21.81
C LEU A 296 -16.44 1.35 21.16
N THR A 297 -17.53 0.80 20.64
CA THR A 297 -17.48 -0.47 19.88
C THR A 297 -16.75 -0.29 18.55
N THR A 298 -17.00 0.80 17.82
CA THR A 298 -16.33 1.10 16.58
C THR A 298 -14.84 1.36 16.82
N VAL A 299 -14.49 2.16 17.82
CA VAL A 299 -13.09 2.39 18.22
C VAL A 299 -12.43 1.08 18.64
N SER A 300 -13.14 0.17 19.33
CA SER A 300 -12.59 -1.14 19.73
C SER A 300 -12.26 -2.03 18.53
N GLY A 301 -13.13 -2.05 17.51
CA GLY A 301 -12.87 -2.78 16.27
C GLY A 301 -11.64 -2.25 15.54
N LEU A 302 -11.51 -0.93 15.42
CA LEU A 302 -10.37 -0.29 14.80
C LEU A 302 -9.08 -0.43 15.64
N ALA A 303 -9.20 -0.41 16.96
CA ALA A 303 -8.05 -0.61 17.84
C ALA A 303 -7.42 -2.01 17.70
N ALA A 304 -8.19 -3.01 17.31
CA ALA A 304 -7.65 -4.34 17.04
C ALA A 304 -6.66 -4.33 15.86
N MET A 305 -6.86 -3.47 14.86
CA MET A 305 -5.94 -3.33 13.73
C MET A 305 -4.57 -2.80 14.15
N MET A 306 -4.51 -2.00 15.23
CA MET A 306 -3.23 -1.44 15.71
C MET A 306 -2.26 -2.50 16.26
N PHE A 307 -2.72 -3.74 16.44
CA PHE A 307 -1.90 -4.87 16.89
C PHE A 307 -1.41 -5.76 15.74
N MET A 308 -1.64 -5.37 14.49
CA MET A 308 -1.07 -6.05 13.33
C MET A 308 0.47 -5.95 13.34
N GLN A 309 1.12 -6.99 12.85
CA GLN A 309 2.55 -6.97 12.55
C GLN A 309 2.82 -6.03 11.37
N PHE A 310 1.96 -6.08 10.35
CA PHE A 310 2.02 -5.15 9.22
C PHE A 310 1.58 -3.75 9.66
N ARG A 311 2.52 -2.81 9.68
CA ARG A 311 2.37 -1.49 10.34
C ARG A 311 1.29 -0.59 9.73
N ILE A 312 0.83 -0.84 8.50
CA ILE A 312 -0.33 -0.15 7.92
C ILE A 312 -1.59 -0.28 8.80
N GLY A 313 -1.78 -1.44 9.46
CA GLY A 313 -2.89 -1.61 10.39
C GLY A 313 -2.86 -0.63 11.56
N PHE A 314 -1.68 -0.37 12.10
CA PHE A 314 -1.48 0.65 13.14
C PHE A 314 -1.79 2.05 12.62
N ASP A 315 -1.23 2.42 11.46
CA ASP A 315 -1.41 3.73 10.84
C ASP A 315 -2.90 4.00 10.53
N LEU A 316 -3.55 3.16 9.75
CA LEU A 316 -4.96 3.31 9.39
C LEU A 316 -5.87 3.25 10.61
N GLY A 317 -5.61 2.35 11.56
CA GLY A 317 -6.34 2.23 12.81
C GLY A 317 -6.31 3.53 13.60
N LEU A 318 -5.13 4.12 13.75
CA LEU A 318 -4.92 5.38 14.49
C LEU A 318 -5.58 6.57 13.81
N VAL A 319 -5.44 6.70 12.48
CA VAL A 319 -6.08 7.77 11.68
C VAL A 319 -7.61 7.69 11.78
N LEU A 320 -8.19 6.48 11.68
CA LEU A 320 -9.64 6.28 11.79
C LEU A 320 -10.17 6.46 13.21
N ILE A 321 -9.45 6.03 14.24
CA ILE A 321 -9.84 6.29 15.64
C ILE A 321 -9.85 7.79 15.91
N LYS A 322 -8.80 8.51 15.47
CA LYS A 322 -8.74 9.97 15.55
C LYS A 322 -9.91 10.61 14.80
N ALA A 323 -10.25 10.12 13.62
CA ALA A 323 -11.39 10.57 12.81
C ALA A 323 -12.72 10.44 13.56
N ILE A 324 -12.96 9.29 14.21
CA ILE A 324 -14.15 9.07 15.05
C ILE A 324 -14.15 10.02 16.25
N CYS A 325 -13.03 10.19 16.93
CA CYS A 325 -12.92 11.13 18.06
C CYS A 325 -13.28 12.56 17.65
N PHE A 326 -12.76 13.08 16.53
CA PHE A 326 -13.13 14.40 16.03
C PHE A 326 -14.60 14.49 15.61
N SER A 327 -15.14 13.41 15.05
CA SER A 327 -16.57 13.33 14.71
C SER A 327 -17.44 13.42 15.96
N LEU A 328 -17.12 12.69 17.03
CA LEU A 328 -17.81 12.76 18.32
C LEU A 328 -17.70 14.14 18.95
N ILE A 329 -16.51 14.74 18.98
CA ILE A 329 -16.30 16.08 19.48
C ILE A 329 -17.17 17.07 18.70
N SER A 330 -17.23 16.96 17.38
CA SER A 330 -18.05 17.85 16.54
C SER A 330 -19.55 17.64 16.77
N VAL A 331 -20.00 16.39 16.89
CA VAL A 331 -21.42 16.07 17.19
C VAL A 331 -21.82 16.58 18.59
N PHE A 332 -20.97 16.45 19.59
CA PHE A 332 -21.33 16.90 20.94
C PHE A 332 -21.18 18.40 21.14
N THR A 333 -20.28 19.08 20.43
CA THR A 333 -19.98 20.49 20.70
C THR A 333 -20.48 21.45 19.62
N LEU A 334 -20.23 21.14 18.32
CA LEU A 334 -20.64 22.03 17.22
C LEU A 334 -22.10 21.85 16.84
N MET A 335 -22.56 20.61 16.68
CA MET A 335 -23.89 20.29 16.19
C MET A 335 -25.03 20.86 17.05
N PRO A 336 -24.99 20.86 18.42
CA PRO A 336 -26.07 21.44 19.24
C PRO A 336 -26.30 22.92 18.94
N GLY A 337 -25.23 23.69 18.72
CA GLY A 337 -25.33 25.08 18.31
C GLY A 337 -25.98 25.25 16.93
N LEU A 338 -25.61 24.40 15.97
CA LEU A 338 -26.18 24.40 14.62
C LEU A 338 -27.66 23.99 14.62
N LEU A 339 -28.06 23.00 15.44
CA LEU A 339 -29.46 22.60 15.61
C LEU A 339 -30.36 23.75 16.11
N ILE A 340 -29.89 24.49 17.10
CA ILE A 340 -30.61 25.67 17.62
C ILE A 340 -30.69 26.75 16.54
N LEU A 341 -29.62 27.00 15.80
CA LEU A 341 -29.59 28.00 14.73
C LEU A 341 -30.57 27.64 13.58
N ALA A 342 -30.61 26.36 13.21
CA ALA A 342 -31.41 25.85 12.10
C ALA A 342 -32.85 25.49 12.49
N SER A 343 -33.23 25.55 13.79
CA SER A 343 -34.50 25.05 14.31
C SER A 343 -35.73 25.63 13.58
N LYS A 344 -35.74 26.94 13.35
CA LYS A 344 -36.81 27.62 12.61
C LYS A 344 -36.83 27.26 11.11
N ALA A 345 -35.67 27.00 10.53
CA ALA A 345 -35.59 26.54 9.14
C ALA A 345 -36.09 25.10 8.99
N MET A 346 -35.81 24.25 9.97
CA MET A 346 -36.31 22.87 10.02
C MET A 346 -37.82 22.81 10.04
N GLU A 347 -38.48 23.68 10.79
CA GLU A 347 -39.98 23.78 10.83
C GLU A 347 -40.56 24.18 9.46
N LYS A 348 -39.92 25.16 8.79
CA LYS A 348 -40.40 25.69 7.50
C LYS A 348 -40.16 24.76 6.31
N THR A 349 -39.15 23.87 6.41
CA THR A 349 -38.75 23.01 5.33
C THR A 349 -39.12 21.55 5.53
N GLN A 350 -40.09 21.27 6.44
CA GLN A 350 -40.58 19.92 6.64
C GLN A 350 -41.23 19.35 5.39
N HIS A 351 -40.95 18.08 5.12
CA HIS A 351 -41.52 17.35 4.00
C HIS A 351 -42.06 15.97 4.45
N ARG A 352 -42.79 15.34 3.55
CA ARG A 352 -43.32 14.00 3.81
C ARG A 352 -42.18 13.00 3.98
N ASN A 353 -42.29 12.17 5.02
CA ASN A 353 -41.36 11.06 5.21
C ASN A 353 -41.43 10.08 4.03
N PHE A 354 -40.32 9.86 3.34
CA PHE A 354 -40.22 8.94 2.19
C PHE A 354 -39.93 7.49 2.62
N ILE A 355 -39.51 7.28 3.90
CA ILE A 355 -39.24 5.94 4.41
C ILE A 355 -40.55 5.21 4.70
N PRO A 356 -40.80 4.04 4.09
CA PRO A 356 -42.00 3.27 4.30
C PRO A 356 -42.05 2.64 5.70
N SER A 357 -43.25 2.45 6.22
CA SER A 357 -43.45 1.68 7.45
C SER A 357 -43.15 0.20 7.21
N ILE A 358 -42.30 -0.41 8.06
CA ILE A 358 -41.93 -1.83 7.98
C ILE A 358 -42.67 -2.73 8.98
N ASP A 359 -43.82 -2.30 9.49
CA ASP A 359 -44.62 -3.09 10.47
C ASP A 359 -45.00 -4.48 9.93
N ALA A 360 -45.35 -4.56 8.63
CA ALA A 360 -45.65 -5.84 7.98
C ALA A 360 -44.45 -6.78 7.98
N TRP A 361 -43.26 -6.24 7.65
CA TRP A 361 -41.99 -6.95 7.67
C TRP A 361 -41.62 -7.42 9.10
N GLY A 362 -41.75 -6.53 10.10
CA GLY A 362 -41.50 -6.86 11.50
C GLY A 362 -42.37 -8.03 11.98
N ARG A 363 -43.66 -8.01 11.64
CA ARG A 363 -44.59 -9.14 11.95
C ARG A 363 -44.21 -10.42 11.24
N PHE A 364 -43.77 -10.33 9.97
CA PHE A 364 -43.31 -11.47 9.20
C PHE A 364 -42.07 -12.09 9.85
N VAL A 365 -41.05 -11.29 10.21
CA VAL A 365 -39.82 -11.78 10.86
C VAL A 365 -40.13 -12.50 12.17
N VAL A 366 -41.00 -11.92 13.01
CA VAL A 366 -41.43 -12.56 14.26
C VAL A 366 -42.14 -13.90 14.03
N LYS A 367 -42.97 -14.01 12.96
CA LYS A 367 -43.66 -15.25 12.59
C LYS A 367 -42.68 -16.29 12.03
N ALA A 368 -41.73 -15.84 11.22
CA ALA A 368 -40.76 -16.70 10.52
C ALA A 368 -39.60 -17.19 11.43
N ARG A 369 -39.47 -16.70 12.66
CA ARG A 369 -38.30 -16.96 13.54
C ARG A 369 -37.90 -18.42 13.69
N TYR A 370 -38.89 -19.34 13.67
CA TYR A 370 -38.62 -20.80 13.81
C TYR A 370 -37.98 -21.39 12.55
N ILE A 371 -38.09 -20.71 11.42
CA ILE A 371 -37.51 -21.11 10.14
C ILE A 371 -36.24 -20.32 9.89
N SER A 372 -36.24 -19.01 10.19
CA SER A 372 -35.11 -18.12 9.91
C SER A 372 -33.89 -18.41 10.77
N VAL A 373 -34.05 -18.85 12.05
CA VAL A 373 -32.93 -19.17 12.91
C VAL A 373 -32.15 -20.41 12.46
N PRO A 374 -32.79 -21.56 12.13
CA PRO A 374 -32.06 -22.70 11.55
C PRO A 374 -31.43 -22.37 10.17
N ILE A 375 -32.11 -21.63 9.31
CA ILE A 375 -31.53 -21.19 8.03
C ILE A 375 -30.27 -20.36 8.27
N PHE A 376 -30.33 -19.40 9.20
CA PHE A 376 -29.17 -18.60 9.55
C PHE A 376 -28.00 -19.44 10.07
N ALA A 377 -28.26 -20.44 10.92
CA ALA A 377 -27.22 -21.34 11.39
C ALA A 377 -26.56 -22.13 10.25
N VAL A 378 -27.35 -22.61 9.28
CA VAL A 378 -26.82 -23.29 8.09
C VAL A 378 -25.99 -22.30 7.24
N LEU A 379 -26.51 -21.09 7.00
CA LEU A 379 -25.79 -20.05 6.24
C LEU A 379 -24.49 -19.64 6.92
N LEU A 380 -24.46 -19.58 8.24
CA LEU A 380 -23.25 -19.27 9.01
C LEU A 380 -22.17 -20.35 8.80
N ILE A 381 -22.54 -21.62 8.87
CA ILE A 381 -21.61 -22.74 8.63
C ILE A 381 -21.11 -22.75 7.18
N LEU A 382 -22.03 -22.60 6.22
CA LEU A 382 -21.67 -22.55 4.81
C LEU A 382 -20.80 -21.33 4.48
N GLY A 383 -21.18 -20.15 5.01
CA GLY A 383 -20.40 -18.93 4.85
C GLY A 383 -18.99 -19.05 5.43
N PHE A 384 -18.86 -19.64 6.63
CA PHE A 384 -17.55 -19.94 7.22
C PHE A 384 -16.73 -20.86 6.31
N TRP A 385 -17.30 -21.97 5.85
CA TRP A 385 -16.58 -22.93 5.01
C TRP A 385 -16.17 -22.32 3.66
N MET A 386 -17.03 -21.51 3.07
CA MET A 386 -16.73 -20.83 1.80
C MET A 386 -15.73 -19.67 1.97
N SER A 387 -15.79 -18.93 3.07
CA SER A 387 -14.83 -17.85 3.33
C SER A 387 -13.39 -18.36 3.54
N GLN A 388 -13.21 -19.61 4.00
CA GLN A 388 -11.89 -20.23 4.11
C GLN A 388 -11.26 -20.55 2.74
N LYS A 389 -12.05 -20.51 1.66
CA LYS A 389 -11.57 -20.70 0.28
C LYS A 389 -11.34 -19.40 -0.47
N CYS A 390 -11.40 -18.28 0.23
CA CYS A 390 -11.12 -16.97 -0.36
C CYS A 390 -9.67 -16.94 -0.83
N PRO A 391 -9.40 -16.68 -2.12
CA PRO A 391 -8.04 -16.53 -2.60
C PRO A 391 -7.51 -15.17 -2.17
N TYR A 392 -6.50 -15.17 -1.31
CA TYR A 392 -5.78 -13.96 -0.93
C TYR A 392 -4.57 -13.79 -1.81
N VAL A 393 -4.27 -12.55 -2.18
CA VAL A 393 -3.07 -12.14 -2.91
C VAL A 393 -2.32 -11.08 -2.10
N TYR A 394 -1.02 -11.06 -2.24
CA TYR A 394 -0.11 -10.24 -1.44
C TYR A 394 0.55 -9.15 -2.29
N GLY A 395 0.78 -9.43 -3.57
CA GLY A 395 1.24 -8.47 -4.57
C GLY A 395 0.09 -7.77 -5.31
N TYR A 396 0.46 -6.80 -6.14
CA TYR A 396 -0.51 -6.03 -6.95
C TYR A 396 -0.79 -6.65 -8.31
N THR A 397 0.11 -7.45 -8.85
CA THR A 397 0.08 -8.00 -10.21
C THR A 397 -1.13 -8.90 -10.50
N LEU A 398 -1.68 -9.55 -9.49
CA LEU A 398 -2.86 -10.43 -9.62
C LEU A 398 -4.19 -9.75 -9.33
N LEU A 399 -4.21 -8.43 -9.10
CA LEU A 399 -5.41 -7.70 -8.72
C LEU A 399 -6.13 -7.10 -9.94
N ASP A 400 -7.32 -7.61 -10.24
CA ASP A 400 -8.21 -7.04 -11.25
C ASP A 400 -8.85 -5.74 -10.74
N THR A 401 -8.56 -4.63 -11.40
CA THR A 401 -9.23 -3.34 -11.17
C THR A 401 -10.24 -3.04 -12.27
N SER A 402 -11.33 -2.33 -11.93
CA SER A 402 -12.35 -1.94 -12.94
C SER A 402 -11.85 -0.81 -13.85
N ARG A 403 -10.81 -0.12 -13.45
CA ARG A 403 -10.11 0.94 -14.19
C ARG A 403 -8.63 0.73 -13.94
N GLN A 404 -7.83 0.94 -14.96
CA GLN A 404 -6.39 0.88 -14.89
C GLN A 404 -5.81 2.30 -15.05
N SER A 405 -4.70 2.58 -14.37
CA SER A 405 -3.88 3.76 -14.62
C SER A 405 -3.10 3.61 -15.94
N GLU A 406 -2.51 4.70 -16.42
CA GLU A 406 -1.68 4.64 -17.63
C GLU A 406 -0.44 3.75 -17.40
N SER A 407 0.18 3.81 -16.21
CA SER A 407 1.30 2.96 -15.83
C SER A 407 0.90 1.47 -15.77
N GLN A 408 -0.23 1.12 -15.16
CA GLN A 408 -0.71 -0.26 -15.15
C GLN A 408 -0.99 -0.80 -16.56
N ILE A 409 -1.56 0.03 -17.45
CA ILE A 409 -1.77 -0.35 -18.85
C ILE A 409 -0.42 -0.58 -19.54
N ALA A 410 0.59 0.27 -19.25
CA ALA A 410 1.91 0.14 -19.83
C ALA A 410 2.60 -1.13 -19.32
N GLU A 411 2.60 -1.37 -18.02
CA GLU A 411 3.13 -2.59 -17.39
C GLU A 411 2.49 -3.85 -17.97
N ASP A 412 1.15 -3.92 -18.01
CA ASP A 412 0.41 -5.07 -18.57
C ASP A 412 0.78 -5.30 -20.04
N ARG A 413 0.90 -4.23 -20.85
CA ARG A 413 1.25 -4.34 -22.26
C ARG A 413 2.68 -4.81 -22.49
N VAL A 414 3.63 -4.27 -21.73
CA VAL A 414 5.04 -4.70 -21.77
C VAL A 414 5.14 -6.17 -21.36
N ASN A 415 4.48 -6.54 -20.28
CA ASN A 415 4.50 -7.90 -19.75
C ASN A 415 3.79 -8.91 -20.66
N ASP A 416 2.70 -8.52 -21.35
CA ASP A 416 1.99 -9.38 -22.31
C ASP A 416 2.86 -9.74 -23.52
N VAL A 417 3.74 -8.83 -23.97
CA VAL A 417 4.58 -9.02 -25.15
C VAL A 417 5.93 -9.60 -24.77
N PHE A 418 6.63 -9.03 -23.79
CA PHE A 418 8.02 -9.35 -23.47
C PHE A 418 8.19 -10.23 -22.22
N GLY A 419 7.09 -10.49 -21.52
CA GLY A 419 7.10 -11.28 -20.28
C GLY A 419 7.32 -10.43 -19.03
N GLN A 420 6.83 -10.97 -17.93
CA GLN A 420 7.01 -10.37 -16.61
C GLN A 420 8.45 -10.59 -16.14
N GLN A 421 9.05 -9.57 -15.56
CA GLN A 421 10.35 -9.68 -14.93
C GLN A 421 10.18 -9.82 -13.41
N ASN A 422 10.65 -10.93 -12.88
CA ASN A 422 10.70 -11.17 -11.43
C ASN A 422 12.18 -11.14 -11.00
N VAL A 423 12.60 -10.03 -10.43
CA VAL A 423 13.97 -9.77 -10.02
C VAL A 423 14.09 -9.77 -8.51
N ALA A 424 15.11 -10.46 -7.99
CA ALA A 424 15.45 -10.47 -6.59
C ALA A 424 16.94 -10.15 -6.40
N ALA A 425 17.24 -9.31 -5.42
CA ALA A 425 18.60 -9.04 -4.98
C ALA A 425 18.95 -9.99 -3.82
N LEU A 426 20.04 -10.74 -3.97
CA LEU A 426 20.59 -11.58 -2.92
C LEU A 426 21.80 -10.87 -2.29
N LEU A 427 21.67 -10.50 -1.02
CA LEU A 427 22.72 -9.83 -0.25
C LEU A 427 23.44 -10.86 0.62
N VAL A 428 24.76 -10.86 0.54
CA VAL A 428 25.64 -11.72 1.35
C VAL A 428 26.80 -10.90 1.91
N PRO A 429 27.44 -11.31 3.04
CA PRO A 429 28.64 -10.65 3.53
C PRO A 429 29.73 -10.60 2.47
N LYS A 430 30.27 -9.38 2.22
CA LYS A 430 31.26 -9.16 1.18
C LYS A 430 32.62 -9.80 1.48
N GLY A 431 33.41 -10.02 0.43
CA GLY A 431 34.83 -10.34 0.52
C GLY A 431 35.21 -11.78 0.17
N ASP A 432 34.26 -12.61 -0.28
CA ASP A 432 34.55 -13.99 -0.71
C ASP A 432 33.92 -14.27 -2.09
N TYR A 433 34.52 -13.70 -3.12
CA TYR A 433 34.05 -13.86 -4.49
C TYR A 433 34.03 -15.33 -4.96
N ALA A 434 34.85 -16.20 -4.36
CA ALA A 434 34.85 -17.63 -4.69
C ALA A 434 33.55 -18.30 -4.21
N LYS A 435 33.03 -17.91 -3.04
CA LYS A 435 31.73 -18.38 -2.56
C LYS A 435 30.58 -17.78 -3.38
N GLU A 436 30.65 -16.48 -3.68
CA GLU A 436 29.63 -15.81 -4.50
C GLU A 436 29.52 -16.49 -5.87
N LYS A 437 30.66 -16.73 -6.56
CA LYS A 437 30.71 -17.47 -7.84
C LYS A 437 30.12 -18.88 -7.71
N ALA A 438 30.46 -19.62 -6.65
CA ALA A 438 29.92 -20.96 -6.45
C ALA A 438 28.39 -20.96 -6.21
N ILE A 439 27.85 -19.95 -5.54
CA ILE A 439 26.41 -19.78 -5.35
C ILE A 439 25.75 -19.48 -6.70
N LEU A 440 26.29 -18.50 -7.46
CA LEU A 440 25.74 -18.11 -8.76
C LEU A 440 25.77 -19.28 -9.75
N ASP A 441 26.87 -20.02 -9.81
CA ASP A 441 27.01 -21.20 -10.68
C ASP A 441 26.02 -22.31 -10.29
N GLN A 442 25.79 -22.50 -8.99
CA GLN A 442 24.80 -23.48 -8.53
C GLN A 442 23.38 -23.01 -8.84
N LEU A 443 23.04 -21.74 -8.66
CA LEU A 443 21.73 -21.19 -8.95
C LEU A 443 21.40 -21.26 -10.44
N LYS A 444 22.35 -20.99 -11.33
CA LYS A 444 22.20 -21.14 -12.79
C LYS A 444 21.84 -22.55 -13.27
N THR A 445 21.96 -23.56 -12.41
CA THR A 445 21.55 -24.95 -12.76
C THR A 445 20.06 -25.22 -12.61
N TYR A 446 19.30 -24.28 -12.07
CA TYR A 446 17.87 -24.42 -11.87
C TYR A 446 17.09 -23.77 -13.01
N ASP A 447 16.06 -24.43 -13.50
CA ASP A 447 15.19 -23.95 -14.59
C ASP A 447 14.36 -22.72 -14.17
N GLU A 448 14.23 -22.49 -12.86
CA GLU A 448 13.56 -21.34 -12.26
C GLU A 448 14.40 -20.06 -12.29
N ILE A 449 15.69 -20.14 -12.61
CA ILE A 449 16.58 -18.99 -12.79
C ILE A 449 16.74 -18.70 -14.27
N ASP A 450 16.38 -17.51 -14.69
CA ASP A 450 16.67 -16.96 -16.01
C ASP A 450 18.11 -16.45 -16.05
N THR A 451 18.45 -15.54 -15.14
CA THR A 451 19.79 -14.96 -15.03
C THR A 451 20.19 -14.85 -13.56
N ALA A 452 21.46 -15.14 -13.27
CA ALA A 452 22.07 -14.90 -11.96
C ALA A 452 23.40 -14.18 -12.15
N MET A 453 23.50 -12.95 -11.68
CA MET A 453 24.63 -12.05 -11.92
C MET A 453 25.14 -11.43 -10.63
N GLY A 454 26.45 -11.27 -10.54
CA GLY A 454 27.14 -10.57 -9.46
C GLY A 454 28.57 -10.27 -9.91
N LEU A 455 29.30 -9.44 -9.18
CA LEU A 455 30.69 -9.10 -9.55
C LEU A 455 31.57 -10.34 -9.80
N ALA A 456 31.28 -11.43 -9.08
CA ALA A 456 32.05 -12.67 -9.18
C ALA A 456 31.90 -13.42 -10.50
N ASN A 457 30.91 -13.11 -11.34
CA ASN A 457 30.68 -13.81 -12.62
C ASN A 457 30.46 -12.88 -13.81
N ILE A 458 30.71 -11.59 -13.69
CA ILE A 458 30.73 -10.65 -14.81
C ILE A 458 32.01 -10.95 -15.62
N GLU A 459 31.85 -11.31 -16.89
CA GLU A 459 32.96 -11.54 -17.81
C GLU A 459 33.57 -10.19 -18.21
N ALA A 460 34.89 -10.09 -18.10
CA ALA A 460 35.61 -8.88 -18.45
C ALA A 460 36.21 -9.01 -19.86
N LYS A 461 37.07 -10.02 -20.08
CA LYS A 461 37.74 -10.26 -21.36
C LYS A 461 38.30 -11.70 -21.44
N ASP A 462 38.20 -12.32 -22.61
CA ASP A 462 38.80 -13.62 -22.91
C ASP A 462 38.48 -14.73 -21.89
N GLY A 463 37.26 -14.76 -21.36
CA GLY A 463 36.79 -15.76 -20.41
C GLY A 463 37.21 -15.51 -18.94
N TYR A 464 37.92 -14.41 -18.67
CA TYR A 464 38.20 -13.99 -17.30
C TYR A 464 37.06 -13.11 -16.75
N THR A 465 36.73 -13.33 -15.48
CA THR A 465 35.77 -12.48 -14.75
C THR A 465 36.48 -11.32 -14.05
N LEU A 466 35.73 -10.24 -13.70
CA LEU A 466 36.25 -9.07 -13.02
C LEU A 466 37.01 -9.40 -11.72
N THR A 467 36.62 -10.47 -11.06
CA THR A 467 37.15 -10.88 -9.75
C THR A 467 38.21 -12.00 -9.85
N ASP A 468 38.51 -12.50 -11.04
CA ASP A 468 39.55 -13.50 -11.20
C ASP A 468 40.92 -12.90 -10.84
N GLU A 469 41.68 -13.63 -10.00
CA GLU A 469 43.02 -13.23 -9.61
C GLU A 469 44.04 -13.61 -10.69
N LEU A 470 44.62 -12.63 -11.37
CA LEU A 470 45.60 -12.81 -12.42
C LEU A 470 47.03 -12.57 -11.91
N LYS A 471 47.94 -13.41 -12.37
CA LYS A 471 49.39 -13.19 -12.20
C LYS A 471 49.89 -12.22 -13.27
N PRO A 472 51.05 -11.55 -13.05
CA PRO A 472 51.60 -10.57 -14.01
C PRO A 472 51.66 -11.06 -15.44
N ARG A 473 51.97 -12.37 -15.65
CA ARG A 473 52.05 -12.94 -16.99
C ARG A 473 50.68 -13.04 -17.67
N GLN A 474 49.67 -13.48 -16.93
CA GLN A 474 48.30 -13.60 -17.45
C GLN A 474 47.74 -12.24 -17.81
N PHE A 475 47.95 -11.24 -16.92
CA PHE A 475 47.52 -9.87 -17.14
C PHE A 475 48.24 -9.22 -18.35
N SER A 476 49.57 -9.45 -18.50
CA SER A 476 50.33 -8.98 -19.66
C SER A 476 49.78 -9.52 -20.99
N GLU A 477 49.41 -10.82 -21.03
CA GLU A 477 48.82 -11.46 -22.20
C GLU A 477 47.40 -10.94 -22.50
N LEU A 478 46.61 -10.64 -21.46
CA LEU A 478 45.22 -10.16 -21.58
C LEU A 478 45.11 -8.74 -22.15
N ILE A 479 45.99 -7.82 -21.71
CA ILE A 479 45.95 -6.41 -22.11
C ILE A 479 46.99 -6.07 -23.21
N ASP A 480 47.71 -7.07 -23.72
CA ASP A 480 48.80 -6.95 -24.73
C ASP A 480 49.88 -5.91 -24.31
N MET A 481 50.26 -5.93 -23.02
CA MET A 481 51.30 -5.03 -22.47
C MET A 481 52.60 -5.78 -22.18
N ASP A 482 53.73 -5.08 -22.28
CA ASP A 482 55.02 -5.66 -22.01
C ASP A 482 55.12 -6.24 -20.59
N TYR A 483 55.50 -7.50 -20.45
CA TYR A 483 55.61 -8.22 -19.18
C TYR A 483 56.45 -7.50 -18.12
N GLU A 484 57.54 -6.82 -18.51
CA GLU A 484 58.40 -6.10 -17.58
C GLU A 484 57.64 -4.88 -16.97
N VAL A 485 56.79 -4.22 -17.77
CA VAL A 485 55.95 -3.08 -17.34
C VAL A 485 54.87 -3.59 -16.38
N VAL A 486 54.22 -4.70 -16.72
CA VAL A 486 53.21 -5.29 -15.83
C VAL A 486 53.79 -5.72 -14.49
N CYS A 487 55.03 -6.31 -14.49
CA CYS A 487 55.69 -6.60 -13.21
C CYS A 487 56.00 -5.36 -12.36
N LEU A 488 56.27 -4.23 -12.99
CA LEU A 488 56.40 -2.94 -12.27
C LEU A 488 55.07 -2.44 -11.68
N LEU A 489 54.00 -2.55 -12.45
CA LEU A 489 52.63 -2.21 -11.96
C LEU A 489 52.22 -3.06 -10.78
N TYR A 490 52.43 -4.39 -10.86
CA TYR A 490 52.15 -5.29 -9.73
C TYR A 490 53.04 -5.00 -8.52
N SER A 491 54.28 -4.59 -8.74
CA SER A 491 55.18 -4.18 -7.66
C SER A 491 54.73 -2.87 -7.01
N ALA A 492 54.21 -1.92 -7.79
CA ALA A 492 53.65 -0.67 -7.31
C ALA A 492 52.35 -0.90 -6.52
N TYR A 493 51.44 -1.73 -7.07
CA TYR A 493 50.21 -2.15 -6.38
C TYR A 493 50.53 -2.79 -5.02
N ALA A 494 51.48 -3.76 -4.98
CA ALA A 494 51.86 -4.40 -3.74
C ALA A 494 52.53 -3.45 -2.73
N ALA A 495 53.18 -2.38 -3.22
CA ALA A 495 53.73 -1.33 -2.35
C ALA A 495 52.65 -0.45 -1.73
N ASP A 496 51.68 -0.05 -2.55
CA ASP A 496 50.60 0.79 -2.13
C ASP A 496 49.68 0.08 -1.10
N HIS A 497 49.42 -1.19 -1.30
CA HIS A 497 48.59 -2.02 -0.44
C HIS A 497 49.34 -2.72 0.72
N GLU A 498 50.59 -2.34 1.01
CA GLU A 498 51.45 -2.94 2.05
C GLU A 498 51.58 -4.48 1.98
N ASP A 499 51.37 -5.07 0.80
CA ASP A 499 51.35 -6.52 0.59
C ASP A 499 52.73 -7.17 0.34
N TYR A 500 53.77 -6.39 0.35
CA TYR A 500 55.16 -6.92 0.16
C TYR A 500 55.47 -8.08 1.10
N GLY A 501 54.93 -8.09 2.31
CA GLY A 501 55.11 -9.19 3.26
C GLY A 501 54.40 -10.49 2.90
N ARG A 502 53.47 -10.43 1.96
CA ARG A 502 52.68 -11.59 1.45
C ARG A 502 53.27 -12.19 0.19
N ILE A 503 54.21 -11.53 -0.50
CA ILE A 503 54.84 -12.05 -1.71
C ILE A 503 55.78 -13.16 -1.34
N VAL A 504 55.31 -14.42 -1.48
CA VAL A 504 56.07 -15.63 -1.24
C VAL A 504 56.38 -16.24 -2.61
N GLY A 505 57.64 -16.23 -3.02
CA GLY A 505 58.04 -16.81 -4.31
C GLY A 505 58.48 -15.78 -5.37
N GLY A 506 58.22 -14.50 -5.16
CA GLY A 506 58.51 -13.40 -6.07
C GLY A 506 57.26 -12.77 -6.66
N ILE A 507 57.43 -11.62 -7.33
CA ILE A 507 56.33 -10.86 -7.95
C ILE A 507 55.60 -11.67 -9.01
N GLU A 508 56.30 -12.63 -9.64
CA GLU A 508 55.78 -13.51 -10.70
C GLU A 508 54.62 -14.40 -10.24
N ASP A 509 54.56 -14.69 -8.94
CA ASP A 509 53.51 -15.50 -8.31
C ASP A 509 52.47 -14.71 -7.57
N TYR A 510 52.59 -13.39 -7.47
CA TYR A 510 51.64 -12.51 -6.86
C TYR A 510 50.46 -12.31 -7.79
N ALA A 511 49.26 -12.66 -7.34
CA ALA A 511 48.03 -12.51 -8.11
C ALA A 511 47.17 -11.39 -7.53
N VAL A 512 46.53 -10.62 -8.38
CA VAL A 512 45.64 -9.49 -8.03
C VAL A 512 44.37 -9.64 -8.86
N SER A 513 43.21 -9.28 -8.31
CA SER A 513 41.96 -9.31 -9.07
C SER A 513 42.03 -8.39 -10.28
N LEU A 514 41.40 -8.81 -11.35
CA LEU A 514 41.42 -8.04 -12.62
C LEU A 514 40.84 -6.63 -12.39
N MET A 515 39.75 -6.53 -11.64
CA MET A 515 39.11 -5.28 -11.30
C MET A 515 40.04 -4.35 -10.52
N ASP A 516 40.69 -4.83 -9.44
CA ASP A 516 41.54 -4.01 -8.61
C ASP A 516 42.78 -3.52 -9.40
N MET A 517 43.28 -4.35 -10.29
CA MET A 517 44.39 -3.97 -11.15
C MET A 517 43.99 -2.91 -12.18
N PHE A 518 42.80 -3.00 -12.76
CA PHE A 518 42.28 -1.96 -13.67
C PHE A 518 42.10 -0.61 -12.96
N LEU A 519 41.50 -0.60 -11.79
CA LEU A 519 41.33 0.63 -11.00
C LEU A 519 42.67 1.24 -10.62
N PHE A 520 43.64 0.41 -10.22
CA PHE A 520 44.98 0.85 -9.92
C PHE A 520 45.70 1.44 -11.13
N VAL A 521 45.57 0.83 -12.31
CA VAL A 521 46.15 1.34 -13.57
C VAL A 521 45.55 2.72 -13.91
N TYR A 522 44.25 2.87 -13.75
CA TYR A 522 43.58 4.17 -13.94
C TYR A 522 44.10 5.26 -13.01
N ASP A 523 44.17 4.97 -11.70
CA ASP A 523 44.66 5.90 -10.70
C ASP A 523 46.11 6.34 -10.94
N GLU A 524 47.01 5.41 -11.34
CA GLU A 524 48.40 5.70 -11.65
C GLU A 524 48.56 6.50 -12.95
N GLU A 525 47.66 6.30 -13.96
CA GLU A 525 47.60 7.15 -15.17
C GLU A 525 47.18 8.56 -14.82
N GLN A 526 46.13 8.71 -14.05
CA GLN A 526 45.67 10.04 -13.59
C GLN A 526 46.73 10.76 -12.72
N ALA A 527 47.47 10.02 -11.92
CA ALA A 527 48.59 10.56 -11.16
C ALA A 527 49.81 10.97 -12.02
N GLY A 528 49.80 10.57 -13.29
CA GLY A 528 50.83 10.93 -14.29
C GLY A 528 52.11 10.11 -14.19
N TYR A 529 52.06 8.93 -13.60
CA TYR A 529 53.22 8.04 -13.52
C TYR A 529 53.57 7.39 -14.87
N PHE A 530 52.59 7.26 -15.76
CA PHE A 530 52.75 6.87 -17.16
C PHE A 530 51.69 7.55 -18.01
N THR A 531 51.81 7.51 -19.31
CA THR A 531 50.85 8.08 -20.27
C THR A 531 50.49 7.02 -21.30
N LEU A 532 49.21 6.91 -21.56
CA LEU A 532 48.63 6.07 -22.61
C LEU A 532 48.34 6.90 -23.86
N ASP A 533 48.18 6.24 -24.99
CA ASP A 533 47.68 6.87 -26.21
C ASP A 533 46.25 7.36 -25.99
N ASP A 534 45.86 8.43 -26.67
CA ASP A 534 44.56 9.13 -26.40
C ASP A 534 43.35 8.17 -26.58
N ASP A 535 43.37 7.26 -27.54
CA ASP A 535 42.30 6.27 -27.77
C ASP A 535 42.21 5.26 -26.62
N VAL A 536 43.35 4.73 -26.15
CA VAL A 536 43.42 3.78 -25.02
C VAL A 536 43.02 4.46 -23.70
N LYS A 537 43.32 5.77 -23.58
CA LYS A 537 42.92 6.54 -22.41
C LYS A 537 41.42 6.70 -22.34
N GLN A 538 40.75 6.94 -23.46
CA GLN A 538 39.30 7.05 -23.50
C GLN A 538 38.62 5.72 -23.15
N ASP A 539 39.10 4.62 -23.72
CA ASP A 539 38.60 3.28 -23.38
C ASP A 539 38.78 2.96 -21.88
N LEU A 540 39.90 3.40 -21.30
CA LEU A 540 40.16 3.21 -19.85
C LEU A 540 39.26 4.07 -18.98
N GLU A 541 38.93 5.31 -19.38
CA GLU A 541 37.98 6.18 -18.70
C GLU A 541 36.57 5.58 -18.74
N ASP A 542 36.09 5.11 -19.89
CA ASP A 542 34.78 4.51 -20.06
C ASP A 542 34.67 3.20 -19.24
N MET A 543 35.70 2.35 -19.26
CA MET A 543 35.75 1.14 -18.44
C MET A 543 35.80 1.46 -16.94
N HIS A 544 36.55 2.47 -16.51
CA HIS A 544 36.59 2.91 -15.13
C HIS A 544 35.21 3.33 -14.64
N GLN A 545 34.48 4.11 -15.45
CA GLN A 545 33.12 4.54 -15.12
C GLN A 545 32.20 3.34 -14.94
N GLN A 546 32.19 2.40 -15.89
CA GLN A 546 31.38 1.17 -15.83
C GLN A 546 31.70 0.32 -14.60
N LEU A 547 32.99 0.14 -14.28
CA LEU A 547 33.40 -0.59 -13.09
C LEU A 547 33.00 0.10 -11.80
N THR A 548 33.10 1.42 -11.75
CA THR A 548 32.70 2.21 -10.57
C THR A 548 31.21 2.11 -10.34
N ASP A 549 30.41 2.22 -11.41
CA ASP A 549 28.96 2.09 -11.35
C ASP A 549 28.53 0.68 -10.96
N ALA A 550 29.19 -0.36 -11.51
CA ALA A 550 28.95 -1.74 -11.12
C ALA A 550 29.30 -1.99 -9.65
N GLN A 551 30.42 -1.43 -9.17
CA GLN A 551 30.79 -1.51 -7.76
C GLN A 551 29.77 -0.80 -6.87
N ALA A 552 29.33 0.41 -7.20
CA ALA A 552 28.36 1.15 -6.42
C ALA A 552 27.01 0.40 -6.31
N GLN A 553 26.65 -0.34 -7.35
CA GLN A 553 25.43 -1.15 -7.36
C GLN A 553 25.58 -2.49 -6.62
N MET A 554 26.74 -3.14 -6.71
CA MET A 554 26.89 -4.53 -6.29
C MET A 554 27.75 -4.73 -5.04
N LEU A 555 28.48 -3.70 -4.59
CA LEU A 555 29.44 -3.81 -3.48
C LEU A 555 29.23 -2.70 -2.46
N GLY A 556 28.61 -3.03 -1.34
CA GLY A 556 28.43 -2.14 -0.21
C GLY A 556 29.64 -2.10 0.74
N GLU A 557 29.47 -1.47 1.89
CA GLU A 557 30.48 -1.45 2.95
C GLU A 557 30.67 -2.84 3.58
N ASN A 558 29.55 -3.55 3.86
CA ASN A 558 29.54 -4.84 4.54
C ASN A 558 28.97 -5.98 3.68
N TYR A 559 28.20 -5.67 2.64
CA TYR A 559 27.48 -6.64 1.85
C TYR A 559 27.82 -6.55 0.36
N SER A 560 27.76 -7.71 -0.32
CA SER A 560 27.74 -7.81 -1.78
C SER A 560 26.33 -8.13 -2.24
N ARG A 561 25.87 -7.50 -3.34
CA ARG A 561 24.61 -7.76 -4.01
C ARG A 561 24.80 -8.64 -5.24
N MET A 562 24.05 -9.72 -5.31
CA MET A 562 23.84 -10.52 -6.51
C MET A 562 22.41 -10.32 -7.00
N VAL A 563 22.21 -10.21 -8.30
CA VAL A 563 20.90 -10.02 -8.92
C VAL A 563 20.45 -11.34 -9.55
N LEU A 564 19.26 -11.78 -9.16
CA LEU A 564 18.63 -13.01 -9.65
C LEU A 564 17.38 -12.64 -10.44
N LYS A 565 17.33 -13.01 -11.71
CA LYS A 565 16.09 -12.92 -12.51
C LYS A 565 15.44 -14.30 -12.53
N LEU A 566 14.23 -14.37 -12.03
CA LEU A 566 13.49 -15.60 -11.86
C LEU A 566 12.55 -15.83 -13.05
N ASN A 567 12.51 -17.07 -13.55
CA ASN A 567 11.54 -17.52 -14.55
C ASN A 567 10.25 -18.06 -13.85
N LEU A 568 9.79 -17.32 -12.86
CA LEU A 568 8.62 -17.65 -12.05
C LEU A 568 7.77 -16.38 -11.87
N PRO A 569 6.44 -16.53 -11.70
CA PRO A 569 5.61 -15.36 -11.34
C PRO A 569 6.05 -14.76 -10.00
N GLU A 570 5.76 -13.49 -9.75
CA GLU A 570 6.15 -12.83 -8.50
C GLU A 570 5.52 -13.51 -7.29
N GLU A 571 4.26 -13.96 -7.39
CA GLU A 571 3.52 -14.56 -6.30
C GLU A 571 3.07 -16.00 -6.63
N GLY A 572 3.20 -16.91 -5.68
CA GLY A 572 2.71 -18.28 -5.77
C GLY A 572 3.52 -19.27 -4.95
N ASP A 573 2.94 -20.45 -4.72
CA ASP A 573 3.59 -21.51 -3.92
C ASP A 573 4.93 -21.96 -4.56
N GLU A 574 5.03 -21.97 -5.88
CA GLU A 574 6.27 -22.37 -6.59
C GLU A 574 7.38 -21.36 -6.31
N THR A 575 7.09 -20.08 -6.46
CA THR A 575 8.04 -18.99 -6.20
C THR A 575 8.46 -18.98 -4.73
N PHE A 576 7.51 -19.04 -3.80
CA PHE A 576 7.80 -19.05 -2.37
C PHE A 576 8.65 -20.26 -1.93
N ASN A 577 8.43 -21.43 -2.52
CA ASN A 577 9.26 -22.61 -2.28
C ASN A 577 10.66 -22.45 -2.90
N PHE A 578 10.77 -21.78 -4.04
CA PHE A 578 12.05 -21.53 -4.67
C PHE A 578 12.90 -20.54 -3.89
N LEU A 579 12.31 -19.46 -3.33
CA LEU A 579 13.01 -18.54 -2.42
C LEU A 579 13.66 -19.29 -1.25
N GLN A 580 12.96 -20.27 -0.67
CA GLN A 580 13.54 -21.12 0.38
C GLN A 580 14.68 -22.00 -0.15
N THR A 581 14.65 -22.38 -1.43
CA THR A 581 15.72 -23.14 -2.07
C THR A 581 16.98 -22.27 -2.24
N VAL A 582 16.80 -21.00 -2.64
CA VAL A 582 17.90 -20.01 -2.73
C VAL A 582 18.56 -19.86 -1.35
N HIS A 583 17.77 -19.68 -0.28
CA HIS A 583 18.30 -19.62 1.09
C HIS A 583 19.08 -20.88 1.50
N LYS A 584 18.56 -22.06 1.13
CA LYS A 584 19.22 -23.32 1.44
C LYS A 584 20.56 -23.47 0.72
N ILE A 585 20.65 -22.98 -0.50
CA ILE A 585 21.90 -23.00 -1.28
C ILE A 585 22.90 -22.02 -0.66
N THR A 586 22.50 -20.76 -0.48
CA THR A 586 23.36 -19.71 0.08
C THR A 586 23.79 -20.00 1.51
N GLY A 587 22.91 -20.61 2.32
CA GLY A 587 23.21 -21.05 3.68
C GLY A 587 24.22 -22.20 3.81
N GLN A 588 24.71 -22.78 2.69
CA GLN A 588 25.85 -23.70 2.70
C GLN A 588 27.18 -22.94 2.78
N TYR A 589 27.19 -21.67 2.43
CA TYR A 589 28.39 -20.82 2.30
C TYR A 589 28.45 -19.73 3.34
N TYR A 590 27.30 -19.19 3.76
CA TYR A 590 27.15 -18.09 4.71
C TYR A 590 26.20 -18.46 5.85
N ASP A 591 26.28 -17.74 6.96
CA ASP A 591 25.32 -17.92 8.06
C ASP A 591 23.95 -17.40 7.63
N SER A 592 22.89 -18.12 7.97
CA SER A 592 21.52 -17.77 7.55
C SER A 592 21.03 -16.44 8.08
N ASP A 593 21.60 -15.94 9.18
CA ASP A 593 21.24 -14.66 9.77
C ASP A 593 21.86 -13.45 9.02
N ASP A 594 22.85 -13.71 8.16
CA ASP A 594 23.58 -12.70 7.37
C ASP A 594 23.22 -12.74 5.87
N ILE A 595 22.21 -13.53 5.49
CA ILE A 595 21.69 -13.62 4.13
C ILE A 595 20.39 -12.86 4.04
N TYR A 596 20.24 -11.98 3.04
CA TYR A 596 18.99 -11.28 2.77
C TYR A 596 18.62 -11.40 1.30
N LEU A 597 17.38 -11.79 1.05
CA LEU A 597 16.81 -11.83 -0.29
C LEU A 597 15.73 -10.74 -0.38
N VAL A 598 15.85 -9.85 -1.37
CA VAL A 598 15.06 -8.63 -1.51
C VAL A 598 14.46 -8.53 -2.90
N GLY A 599 13.17 -8.30 -2.99
CA GLY A 599 12.43 -8.15 -4.26
C GLY A 599 10.93 -8.24 -4.03
N ASN A 600 10.13 -8.08 -5.09
CA ASN A 600 8.67 -8.15 -4.98
C ASN A 600 8.21 -9.50 -4.42
N SER A 601 8.75 -10.61 -4.94
CA SER A 601 8.42 -11.96 -4.48
C SER A 601 8.73 -12.20 -3.01
N THR A 602 9.81 -11.61 -2.48
CA THR A 602 10.18 -11.74 -1.06
C THR A 602 9.29 -10.88 -0.18
N SER A 603 8.91 -9.68 -0.66
CA SER A 603 7.91 -8.84 -0.01
C SER A 603 6.58 -9.57 0.12
N ASP A 604 6.10 -10.19 -0.96
CA ASP A 604 4.85 -10.95 -0.98
C ASP A 604 4.92 -12.18 -0.07
N TYR A 605 6.05 -12.85 -0.01
CA TYR A 605 6.28 -13.94 0.93
C TYR A 605 6.22 -13.49 2.39
N ASP A 606 6.89 -12.38 2.74
CA ASP A 606 6.88 -11.80 4.08
C ASP A 606 5.47 -11.32 4.47
N LEU A 607 4.73 -10.72 3.52
CA LEU A 607 3.33 -10.34 3.71
C LEU A 607 2.44 -11.56 3.94
N SER A 608 2.63 -12.66 3.20
CA SER A 608 1.85 -13.89 3.33
C SER A 608 2.02 -14.53 4.71
N THR A 609 3.25 -14.58 5.21
CA THR A 609 3.56 -15.14 6.53
C THR A 609 3.03 -14.26 7.66
N SER A 610 3.17 -12.94 7.52
CA SER A 610 2.62 -11.95 8.47
C SER A 610 1.08 -12.00 8.50
N PHE A 611 0.43 -12.15 7.34
CA PHE A 611 -1.03 -12.23 7.23
C PHE A 611 -1.62 -13.40 8.01
N ALA A 612 -1.00 -14.58 7.97
CA ALA A 612 -1.49 -15.74 8.70
C ALA A 612 -1.59 -15.46 10.22
N HIS A 613 -0.61 -14.77 10.78
CA HIS A 613 -0.60 -14.33 12.18
C HIS A 613 -1.62 -13.22 12.43
N ASP A 614 -1.61 -12.16 11.61
CA ASP A 614 -2.45 -10.98 11.77
C ASP A 614 -3.94 -11.29 11.64
N ASN A 615 -4.31 -12.20 10.75
CA ASN A 615 -5.70 -12.67 10.60
C ASN A 615 -6.26 -13.27 11.88
N VAL A 616 -5.50 -14.14 12.54
CA VAL A 616 -5.91 -14.74 13.83
C VAL A 616 -5.94 -13.66 14.92
N MET A 617 -4.90 -12.83 15.00
CA MET A 617 -4.79 -11.77 16.01
C MET A 617 -5.97 -10.81 15.94
N ILE A 618 -6.25 -10.25 14.75
CA ILE A 618 -7.35 -9.31 14.54
C ILE A 618 -8.70 -9.97 14.85
N SER A 619 -8.96 -11.16 14.34
CA SER A 619 -10.21 -11.86 14.54
C SER A 619 -10.50 -12.06 16.04
N VAL A 620 -9.49 -12.50 16.80
CA VAL A 620 -9.63 -12.73 18.24
C VAL A 620 -9.76 -11.41 19.00
N LEU A 621 -8.88 -10.44 18.78
CA LEU A 621 -8.88 -9.17 19.49
C LEU A 621 -10.14 -8.35 19.22
N SER A 622 -10.58 -8.27 17.96
CA SER A 622 -11.83 -7.56 17.61
C SER A 622 -13.03 -8.14 18.36
N VAL A 623 -13.17 -9.47 18.37
CA VAL A 623 -14.24 -10.15 19.11
C VAL A 623 -14.13 -9.89 20.60
N VAL A 624 -12.95 -10.02 21.20
CA VAL A 624 -12.73 -9.80 22.64
C VAL A 624 -13.04 -8.36 23.04
N PHE A 625 -12.50 -7.37 22.32
CA PHE A 625 -12.72 -5.96 22.62
C PHE A 625 -14.19 -5.59 22.50
N VAL A 626 -14.87 -6.03 21.45
CA VAL A 626 -16.30 -5.77 21.25
C VAL A 626 -17.13 -6.48 22.31
N ILE A 627 -16.81 -7.72 22.70
CA ILE A 627 -17.49 -8.41 23.81
C ILE A 627 -17.36 -7.60 25.10
N LEU A 628 -16.17 -7.14 25.44
CA LEU A 628 -15.94 -6.37 26.66
C LEU A 628 -16.80 -5.08 26.69
N VAL A 629 -16.83 -4.34 25.57
CA VAL A 629 -17.65 -3.13 25.47
C VAL A 629 -19.14 -3.44 25.58
N LEU A 630 -19.62 -4.49 24.91
CA LEU A 630 -21.03 -4.89 24.95
C LEU A 630 -21.46 -5.42 26.32
N LEU A 631 -20.60 -6.16 27.02
CA LEU A 631 -20.86 -6.61 28.40
C LEU A 631 -21.05 -5.43 29.33
N PHE A 632 -20.18 -4.41 29.19
CA PHE A 632 -20.27 -3.19 29.96
C PHE A 632 -21.55 -2.40 29.63
N THR A 633 -21.91 -2.30 28.33
CA THR A 633 -23.07 -1.54 27.84
C THR A 633 -24.41 -2.19 28.22
N PHE A 634 -24.54 -3.49 27.97
CA PHE A 634 -25.82 -4.20 28.16
C PHE A 634 -25.99 -4.84 29.52
N GLN A 635 -24.91 -5.01 30.28
CA GLN A 635 -24.92 -5.72 31.58
C GLN A 635 -25.58 -7.11 31.48
N SER A 636 -25.38 -7.79 30.37
CA SER A 636 -25.96 -9.08 30.03
C SER A 636 -24.95 -9.88 29.20
N VAL A 637 -24.80 -11.18 29.44
CA VAL A 637 -23.85 -12.05 28.70
C VAL A 637 -24.46 -12.57 27.41
N GLY A 638 -25.76 -12.88 27.40
CA GLY A 638 -26.41 -13.55 26.28
C GLY A 638 -26.55 -12.66 25.02
N LEU A 639 -26.81 -11.37 25.21
CA LEU A 639 -27.02 -10.44 24.10
C LEU A 639 -25.72 -10.18 23.30
N PRO A 640 -24.58 -9.87 23.92
CA PRO A 640 -23.31 -9.74 23.21
C PRO A 640 -22.94 -10.95 22.34
N VAL A 641 -23.08 -12.16 22.86
CA VAL A 641 -22.79 -13.37 22.11
C VAL A 641 -23.67 -13.50 20.86
N LEU A 642 -24.96 -13.23 20.98
CA LEU A 642 -25.87 -13.26 19.82
C LEU A 642 -25.52 -12.19 18.78
N LEU A 643 -25.20 -10.98 19.23
CA LEU A 643 -24.82 -9.87 18.32
C LEU A 643 -23.55 -10.19 17.55
N ILE A 644 -22.53 -10.70 18.22
CA ILE A 644 -21.27 -11.09 17.57
C ILE A 644 -21.48 -12.24 16.60
N MET A 645 -22.29 -13.25 16.95
CA MET A 645 -22.59 -14.33 16.00
C MET A 645 -23.24 -13.82 14.69
N VAL A 646 -24.11 -12.82 14.80
CA VAL A 646 -24.76 -12.24 13.61
C VAL A 646 -23.72 -11.47 12.77
N ILE A 647 -22.87 -10.67 13.40
CA ILE A 647 -21.87 -9.87 12.69
C ILE A 647 -20.77 -10.75 12.09
N GLN A 648 -20.27 -11.72 12.87
CA GLN A 648 -19.30 -12.68 12.35
C GLN A 648 -19.87 -13.48 11.18
N GLY A 649 -21.16 -13.84 11.26
CA GLY A 649 -21.88 -14.45 10.14
C GLY A 649 -21.95 -13.56 8.91
N SER A 650 -22.18 -12.26 9.09
CA SER A 650 -22.15 -11.26 8.01
C SER A 650 -20.77 -11.17 7.36
N ILE A 651 -19.69 -11.18 8.16
CA ILE A 651 -18.31 -11.17 7.67
C ILE A 651 -18.03 -12.44 6.86
N PHE A 652 -18.35 -13.63 7.38
CA PHE A 652 -18.19 -14.88 6.63
C PHE A 652 -18.98 -14.89 5.32
N PHE A 653 -20.19 -14.35 5.35
CA PHE A 653 -21.01 -14.25 4.14
C PHE A 653 -20.40 -13.29 3.12
N ASN A 654 -19.88 -12.14 3.54
CA ASN A 654 -19.18 -11.20 2.66
C ASN A 654 -18.01 -11.87 1.93
N PHE A 655 -17.15 -12.57 2.65
CA PHE A 655 -15.96 -13.21 2.09
C PHE A 655 -16.23 -14.61 1.48
N SER A 656 -17.44 -15.11 1.58
CA SER A 656 -17.86 -16.31 0.84
C SER A 656 -18.02 -16.06 -0.66
N PHE A 657 -18.30 -14.82 -1.08
CA PHE A 657 -18.43 -14.48 -2.50
C PHE A 657 -17.12 -14.66 -3.27
N PRO A 658 -16.00 -14.06 -2.84
CA PRO A 658 -14.70 -14.33 -3.47
C PRO A 658 -14.31 -15.79 -3.43
N GLY A 659 -14.60 -16.50 -2.33
CA GLY A 659 -14.37 -17.94 -2.23
C GLY A 659 -15.20 -18.78 -3.22
N LEU A 660 -16.37 -18.27 -3.67
CA LEU A 660 -17.20 -18.89 -4.68
C LEU A 660 -16.77 -18.54 -6.11
N THR A 661 -16.46 -17.27 -6.35
CA THR A 661 -16.08 -16.76 -7.66
C THR A 661 -14.61 -16.96 -8.00
N GLN A 662 -13.80 -17.37 -7.01
CA GLN A 662 -12.33 -17.45 -7.09
C GLN A 662 -11.70 -16.12 -7.55
N SER A 663 -12.33 -15.00 -7.19
CA SER A 663 -11.78 -13.68 -7.47
C SER A 663 -10.75 -13.34 -6.38
N PRO A 664 -9.51 -13.00 -6.75
CA PRO A 664 -8.48 -12.65 -5.78
C PRO A 664 -8.85 -11.41 -4.99
N ILE A 665 -8.45 -11.37 -3.74
CA ILE A 665 -8.61 -10.21 -2.85
C ILE A 665 -7.27 -9.89 -2.21
N PHE A 666 -6.87 -8.64 -2.24
CA PHE A 666 -5.71 -8.19 -1.51
C PHE A 666 -5.88 -8.44 -0.01
N PHE A 667 -4.94 -9.11 0.61
CA PHE A 667 -5.01 -9.57 2.01
C PHE A 667 -5.36 -8.45 2.99
N LEU A 668 -4.81 -7.26 2.77
CA LEU A 668 -5.03 -6.08 3.61
C LEU A 668 -6.50 -5.62 3.55
N SER A 669 -7.14 -5.72 2.38
CA SER A 669 -8.58 -5.40 2.23
C SER A 669 -9.45 -6.29 3.12
N TYR A 670 -9.09 -7.58 3.26
CA TYR A 670 -9.77 -8.50 4.17
C TYR A 670 -9.62 -8.06 5.64
N LEU A 671 -8.41 -7.77 6.08
CA LEU A 671 -8.11 -7.41 7.47
C LEU A 671 -8.79 -6.09 7.87
N ILE A 672 -8.69 -5.08 7.02
CA ILE A 672 -9.29 -3.76 7.24
C ILE A 672 -10.82 -3.87 7.29
N VAL A 673 -11.43 -4.49 6.28
CA VAL A 673 -12.89 -4.57 6.19
C VAL A 673 -13.48 -5.42 7.31
N THR A 674 -12.82 -6.52 7.70
CA THR A 674 -13.24 -7.34 8.84
C THR A 674 -13.30 -6.51 10.13
N SER A 675 -12.28 -5.70 10.40
CA SER A 675 -12.22 -4.83 11.56
C SER A 675 -13.28 -3.73 11.53
N ILE A 676 -13.47 -3.09 10.38
CA ILE A 676 -14.51 -2.06 10.19
C ILE A 676 -15.90 -2.67 10.36
N GLN A 677 -16.19 -3.81 9.75
CA GLN A 677 -17.49 -4.48 9.87
C GLN A 677 -17.78 -4.91 11.31
N MET A 678 -16.79 -5.43 12.02
CA MET A 678 -16.94 -5.80 13.43
C MET A 678 -17.26 -4.57 14.29
N GLY A 679 -16.64 -3.42 14.02
CA GLY A 679 -16.87 -2.19 14.76
C GLY A 679 -18.14 -1.44 14.34
N ALA A 680 -18.36 -1.26 13.05
CA ALA A 680 -19.45 -0.40 12.53
C ALA A 680 -20.80 -1.11 12.46
N ASN A 681 -20.85 -2.37 12.00
CA ASN A 681 -22.13 -3.06 11.85
C ASN A 681 -22.77 -3.40 13.22
N ILE A 682 -21.98 -3.48 14.28
CA ILE A 682 -22.50 -3.71 15.65
C ILE A 682 -23.37 -2.55 16.13
N ASP A 683 -23.11 -1.34 15.66
CA ASP A 683 -23.86 -0.14 16.04
C ASP A 683 -25.34 -0.26 15.63
N TYR A 684 -25.61 -0.84 14.46
CA TYR A 684 -26.99 -1.13 14.02
C TYR A 684 -27.69 -2.12 14.96
N ALA A 685 -26.96 -3.15 15.37
CA ALA A 685 -27.47 -4.14 16.29
C ALA A 685 -27.70 -3.56 17.72
N ILE A 686 -26.82 -2.64 18.16
CA ILE A 686 -26.98 -1.91 19.42
C ILE A 686 -28.24 -1.05 19.40
N VAL A 687 -28.49 -0.29 18.34
CA VAL A 687 -29.67 0.56 18.19
C VAL A 687 -30.96 -0.25 18.31
N ILE A 688 -31.08 -1.36 17.55
CA ILE A 688 -32.25 -2.25 17.59
C ILE A 688 -32.43 -2.84 18.99
N SER A 689 -31.35 -3.32 19.60
CA SER A 689 -31.35 -3.99 20.90
C SER A 689 -31.71 -3.03 22.03
N THR A 690 -31.27 -1.77 21.96
CA THR A 690 -31.59 -0.73 22.95
C THR A 690 -33.07 -0.41 22.90
N TRP A 691 -33.65 -0.13 21.71
CA TRP A 691 -35.08 0.08 21.55
C TRP A 691 -35.89 -1.13 22.02
N TYR A 692 -35.47 -2.35 21.71
CA TYR A 692 -36.14 -3.55 22.17
C TYR A 692 -36.14 -3.66 23.70
N ARG A 693 -35.00 -3.41 24.36
CA ARG A 693 -34.85 -3.46 25.81
C ARG A 693 -35.78 -2.47 26.51
N ASP A 694 -35.84 -1.24 25.99
CA ASP A 694 -36.66 -0.18 26.58
C ASP A 694 -38.17 -0.48 26.40
N LEU A 695 -38.60 -0.87 25.22
CA LEU A 695 -39.97 -1.18 24.89
C LEU A 695 -40.51 -2.44 25.58
N LYS A 696 -39.67 -3.45 25.79
CA LYS A 696 -40.03 -4.71 26.47
C LYS A 696 -40.46 -4.49 27.92
N THR A 697 -40.09 -3.36 28.56
CA THR A 697 -40.54 -3.02 29.92
C THR A 697 -42.00 -2.56 29.96
N THR A 698 -42.52 -2.06 28.82
CA THR A 698 -43.85 -1.44 28.71
C THR A 698 -44.85 -2.23 27.89
N MET A 699 -44.38 -3.18 27.02
CA MET A 699 -45.24 -3.95 26.13
C MET A 699 -44.78 -5.40 25.98
N GLU A 700 -45.62 -6.23 25.39
CA GLU A 700 -45.28 -7.65 25.10
C GLU A 700 -44.04 -7.78 24.22
N PRO A 701 -43.14 -8.74 24.47
CA PRO A 701 -41.89 -8.90 23.73
C PRO A 701 -42.06 -8.99 22.20
N ARG A 702 -43.15 -9.62 21.72
CA ARG A 702 -43.45 -9.71 20.29
C ARG A 702 -43.82 -8.39 19.64
N LYS A 703 -44.56 -7.53 20.37
CA LYS A 703 -44.92 -6.21 19.93
C LYS A 703 -43.73 -5.24 20.08
N ALA A 704 -42.96 -5.43 21.16
CA ALA A 704 -41.76 -4.63 21.42
C ALA A 704 -40.71 -4.78 20.29
N ILE A 705 -40.43 -5.98 19.80
CA ILE A 705 -39.47 -6.16 18.73
C ILE A 705 -39.92 -5.59 17.37
N VAL A 706 -41.22 -5.71 17.02
CA VAL A 706 -41.79 -5.09 15.82
C VAL A 706 -41.67 -3.57 15.88
N LYS A 707 -41.96 -2.97 17.05
CA LYS A 707 -41.86 -1.53 17.24
C LYS A 707 -40.40 -1.07 17.27
N ALA A 708 -39.50 -1.84 17.88
CA ALA A 708 -38.08 -1.56 17.90
C ALA A 708 -37.49 -1.55 16.45
N LEU A 709 -37.85 -2.53 15.66
CA LEU A 709 -37.43 -2.59 14.22
C LEU A 709 -37.95 -1.35 13.47
N GLN A 710 -39.23 -0.94 13.68
CA GLN A 710 -39.80 0.23 13.04
C GLN A 710 -39.06 1.53 13.42
N LEU A 711 -38.68 1.69 14.68
CA LEU A 711 -38.01 2.90 15.17
C LEU A 711 -36.55 2.99 14.77
N SER A 712 -35.86 1.84 14.64
CA SER A 712 -34.45 1.77 14.24
C SER A 712 -34.24 1.77 12.74
N PHE A 713 -35.24 1.34 11.97
CA PHE A 713 -35.12 1.16 10.52
C PHE A 713 -34.64 2.40 9.75
N PRO A 714 -35.15 3.63 10.03
CA PRO A 714 -34.67 4.82 9.35
C PRO A 714 -33.16 5.04 9.52
N THR A 715 -32.67 4.92 10.76
CA THR A 715 -31.24 5.09 11.08
C THR A 715 -30.39 4.06 10.39
N VAL A 716 -30.76 2.78 10.52
CA VAL A 716 -30.02 1.66 9.89
C VAL A 716 -30.01 1.79 8.35
N LEU A 717 -31.16 2.15 7.75
CA LEU A 717 -31.25 2.33 6.31
C LEU A 717 -30.36 3.48 5.81
N THR A 718 -30.38 4.62 6.52
CA THR A 718 -29.60 5.80 6.14
C THR A 718 -28.12 5.51 6.17
N SER A 719 -27.63 5.04 7.30
CA SER A 719 -26.21 4.79 7.51
C SER A 719 -25.70 3.63 6.64
N GLY A 720 -26.42 2.51 6.64
CA GLY A 720 -26.06 1.37 5.80
C GLY A 720 -26.02 1.74 4.30
N SER A 721 -26.99 2.52 3.82
CA SER A 721 -26.96 2.98 2.42
C SER A 721 -25.79 3.89 2.10
N ILE A 722 -25.41 4.78 3.02
CA ILE A 722 -24.27 5.68 2.83
C ILE A 722 -22.95 4.89 2.83
N LEU A 723 -22.76 3.98 3.80
CA LEU A 723 -21.56 3.17 3.90
C LEU A 723 -21.41 2.21 2.69
N ALA A 724 -22.51 1.58 2.28
CA ALA A 724 -22.53 0.73 1.09
C ALA A 724 -22.22 1.51 -0.19
N ALA A 725 -22.81 2.72 -0.34
CA ALA A 725 -22.55 3.57 -1.50
C ALA A 725 -21.12 4.11 -1.52
N ALA A 726 -20.58 4.51 -0.37
CA ALA A 726 -19.19 4.94 -0.25
C ALA A 726 -18.22 3.81 -0.66
N GLY A 727 -18.43 2.60 -0.14
CA GLY A 727 -17.64 1.43 -0.52
C GLY A 727 -17.77 1.10 -2.01
N PHE A 728 -18.99 1.18 -2.57
CA PHE A 728 -19.21 0.95 -4.01
C PHE A 728 -18.46 1.95 -4.90
N LEU A 729 -18.46 3.23 -4.53
CA LEU A 729 -17.73 4.26 -5.27
C LEU A 729 -16.22 4.02 -5.23
N ILE A 730 -15.67 3.76 -4.04
CA ILE A 730 -14.25 3.42 -3.87
C ILE A 730 -13.91 2.22 -4.75
N GLY A 731 -14.68 1.14 -4.68
CA GLY A 731 -14.44 -0.09 -5.42
C GLY A 731 -14.65 0.00 -6.95
N LYS A 732 -15.22 1.10 -7.47
CA LYS A 732 -15.51 1.26 -8.91
C LYS A 732 -14.71 2.36 -9.59
N ILE A 733 -14.21 3.32 -8.83
CA ILE A 733 -13.53 4.51 -9.38
C ILE A 733 -12.03 4.40 -9.21
N SER A 734 -11.56 3.84 -8.09
CA SER A 734 -10.13 3.72 -7.84
C SER A 734 -9.45 2.76 -8.83
N THR A 735 -8.22 3.10 -9.21
CA THR A 735 -7.31 2.25 -9.99
C THR A 735 -6.43 1.38 -9.09
N ASP A 736 -6.27 1.71 -7.81
CA ASP A 736 -5.48 0.93 -6.86
C ASP A 736 -6.23 -0.32 -6.39
N GLY A 737 -5.63 -1.50 -6.58
CA GLY A 737 -6.23 -2.80 -6.29
C GLY A 737 -6.56 -3.03 -4.81
N ALA A 738 -5.73 -2.53 -3.90
CA ALA A 738 -5.96 -2.63 -2.46
C ALA A 738 -7.17 -1.79 -2.05
N ILE A 739 -7.27 -0.56 -2.54
CA ILE A 739 -8.36 0.36 -2.28
C ILE A 739 -9.66 -0.15 -2.91
N VAL A 740 -9.61 -0.68 -4.14
CA VAL A 740 -10.74 -1.34 -4.82
C VAL A 740 -11.25 -2.51 -4.00
N GLY A 741 -10.35 -3.33 -3.47
CA GLY A 741 -10.68 -4.45 -2.57
C GLY A 741 -11.40 -3.99 -1.30
N ILE A 742 -10.88 -2.96 -0.61
CA ILE A 742 -11.51 -2.37 0.58
C ILE A 742 -12.92 -1.89 0.23
N GLY A 743 -13.07 -1.11 -0.83
CA GLY A 743 -14.36 -0.54 -1.24
C GLY A 743 -15.39 -1.61 -1.58
N SER A 744 -15.03 -2.58 -2.40
CA SER A 744 -15.90 -3.66 -2.86
C SER A 744 -16.37 -4.56 -1.71
N CYS A 745 -15.44 -4.94 -0.81
CA CYS A 745 -15.75 -5.76 0.37
C CYS A 745 -16.61 -4.99 1.38
N LEU A 746 -16.33 -3.70 1.59
CA LEU A 746 -17.12 -2.84 2.47
C LEU A 746 -18.54 -2.67 1.97
N SER A 747 -18.72 -2.41 0.68
CA SER A 747 -20.04 -2.26 0.05
C SER A 747 -20.91 -3.50 0.18
N ARG A 748 -20.33 -4.69 0.01
CA ARG A 748 -21.07 -5.97 0.15
C ARG A 748 -21.35 -6.31 1.61
N GLY A 749 -20.45 -5.98 2.51
CA GLY A 749 -20.51 -6.36 3.91
C GLY A 749 -21.41 -5.48 4.78
N THR A 750 -21.81 -4.33 4.25
CA THR A 750 -22.74 -3.42 4.92
C THR A 750 -24.19 -3.73 4.55
#